data_e400ddffddeb8ba19fcdb52044ee6f00
#
_entry.id   e400ddffddeb8ba19fcdb52044ee6f00
#
_cell.length_a   1.000
_cell.length_b   1.000
_cell.length_c   1.000
_cell.angle_alpha   90.00
_cell.angle_beta   90.00
_cell.angle_gamma   90.00
#
_symmetry.space_group_name_H-M   'P 1'
#
loop_
_entity.id
_entity.type
_entity.pdbx_description
1 polymer ?
#
loop_
_entity_poly.entity_id
_entity_poly.type
_entity_poly.pdbx_seq_one_letter_code
_entity_poly.pdbx_strand_id
1 'polypeptide(L)'
;QNAVEKHLATEGLTRQDLGREAFEARVWEWLREYGGKIMLQFRRIGASLDYRRERFTMDEGYTRAVMRYFVHLYDKGWIYRANRIINWCPFHLTSLSDLEVTHIEADDRLTYVRYPLADGDGYITIATVRPATILADVAVAVHPEDERYKHLVGREVIVPWVERRVAVITDERVEREFATGALKITPGHDPTDYEIGRDHGLPELTVIGPDGRMNEEAGELAGLTQDEADARILDWLVARGQLEKREPYRHTVAVCDRCKSRIEPRISLQWWCSMEELKKPALEALRERRVQFHPEAQHRFAIASLEDAPDWNISRQIWWGHQLPLWECPDGHVIVAETEPEACAECGSGELERSEDVLDTWFSSALWPFATLGWPDDTEDLRTFYPGDLNTTARDIIRLWENRMIFSGLELMGDVPFSDVVIHSLVHAPTGGRMSKSLGTGMNPIAQIETYGADATRYGLMKMASSQDATFSEGAIEEGRKLANKLWNASRLLLQAGVTELETRPESLEEHWILARLSATQRACEGYLAEFDFTHLVDDLYHLTFDDFCDWYLEAIKERLYAGDSDALATAGAALERLLKLLHPVMPHVTEEIWSYLPARESRLIVAPWPEAGDDSDADALTRVQEYAQVFRRSGVVPPLEGDERRIFTAVVKPERAKANGNADAERERLRKEIARAEGMLANERFVANAPSEVVEAEREKLARYRRELDAIGG
;
A
#
# COMPACT_ATOMS: atom_id res chain seq x y z
N GLN A 1 -11.96 -7.68 -16.17
CA GLN A 1 -11.63 -8.05 -17.54
C GLN A 1 -10.55 -9.12 -17.57
N ASN A 2 -9.29 -8.87 -17.12
CA ASN A 2 -8.15 -9.81 -17.23
C ASN A 2 -8.44 -11.22 -16.65
N ALA A 3 -9.21 -11.34 -15.56
CA ALA A 3 -9.57 -12.64 -15.00
C ALA A 3 -10.51 -13.44 -15.92
N VAL A 4 -11.44 -12.75 -16.56
CA VAL A 4 -12.38 -13.36 -17.55
C VAL A 4 -11.64 -13.73 -18.84
N GLU A 5 -10.73 -12.88 -19.32
CA GLU A 5 -9.88 -13.20 -20.48
C GLU A 5 -9.02 -14.45 -20.24
N LYS A 6 -8.41 -14.59 -19.05
CA LYS A 6 -7.69 -15.80 -18.66
C LYS A 6 -8.60 -17.04 -18.63
N HIS A 7 -9.84 -16.87 -18.19
CA HIS A 7 -10.81 -17.99 -18.19
C HIS A 7 -11.20 -18.37 -19.62
N LEU A 8 -11.51 -17.38 -20.48
CA LEU A 8 -11.79 -17.62 -21.89
C LEU A 8 -10.64 -18.31 -22.62
N ALA A 9 -9.40 -17.95 -22.31
CA ALA A 9 -8.23 -18.63 -22.87
C ALA A 9 -8.18 -20.13 -22.54
N THR A 10 -8.71 -20.55 -21.38
CA THR A 10 -8.84 -21.98 -21.06
C THR A 10 -9.91 -22.68 -21.89
N GLU A 11 -10.88 -21.94 -22.42
CA GLU A 11 -11.91 -22.38 -23.35
C GLU A 11 -11.46 -22.32 -24.83
N GLY A 12 -10.25 -21.77 -25.09
CA GLY A 12 -9.70 -21.54 -26.43
C GLY A 12 -10.32 -20.32 -27.14
N LEU A 13 -10.91 -19.40 -26.39
CA LEU A 13 -11.59 -18.22 -26.90
C LEU A 13 -10.85 -16.93 -26.49
N THR A 14 -11.01 -15.90 -27.31
CA THR A 14 -10.62 -14.52 -27.03
C THR A 14 -11.86 -13.64 -26.83
N ARG A 15 -11.68 -12.43 -26.31
CA ARG A 15 -12.79 -11.46 -26.23
C ARG A 15 -13.30 -11.06 -27.64
N GLN A 16 -12.40 -11.02 -28.63
CA GLN A 16 -12.74 -10.68 -30.00
C GLN A 16 -13.66 -11.74 -30.64
N ASP A 17 -13.47 -13.03 -30.31
CA ASP A 17 -14.32 -14.12 -30.79
C ASP A 17 -15.76 -14.00 -30.27
N LEU A 18 -15.93 -13.45 -29.06
CA LEU A 18 -17.24 -13.25 -28.43
C LEU A 18 -17.94 -11.97 -28.92
N GLY A 19 -17.18 -10.92 -29.22
CA GLY A 19 -17.71 -9.57 -29.36
C GLY A 19 -17.99 -8.90 -28.00
N ARG A 20 -18.11 -7.56 -28.00
CA ARG A 20 -18.17 -6.73 -26.78
C ARG A 20 -19.34 -7.09 -25.87
N GLU A 21 -20.55 -7.13 -26.40
CA GLU A 21 -21.78 -7.38 -25.61
C GLU A 21 -21.73 -8.73 -24.88
N ALA A 22 -21.36 -9.79 -25.58
CA ALA A 22 -21.24 -11.13 -24.97
C ALA A 22 -20.11 -11.21 -23.97
N PHE A 23 -19.00 -10.52 -24.21
CA PHE A 23 -17.90 -10.43 -23.25
C PHE A 23 -18.30 -9.68 -21.97
N GLU A 24 -18.97 -8.55 -22.07
CA GLU A 24 -19.47 -7.80 -20.92
C GLU A 24 -20.47 -8.63 -20.10
N ALA A 25 -21.37 -9.38 -20.77
CA ALA A 25 -22.27 -10.31 -20.09
C ALA A 25 -21.51 -11.38 -19.27
N ARG A 26 -20.41 -11.93 -19.82
CA ARG A 26 -19.52 -12.87 -19.13
C ARG A 26 -18.84 -12.25 -17.91
N VAL A 27 -18.45 -10.96 -18.00
CA VAL A 27 -17.87 -10.23 -16.85
C VAL A 27 -18.90 -10.05 -15.75
N TRP A 28 -20.16 -9.73 -16.09
CA TRP A 28 -21.26 -9.64 -15.12
C TRP A 28 -21.56 -10.99 -14.45
N GLU A 29 -21.51 -12.10 -15.19
CA GLU A 29 -21.64 -13.46 -14.62
C GLU A 29 -20.52 -13.76 -13.62
N TRP A 30 -19.28 -13.49 -14.02
CA TRP A 30 -18.12 -13.64 -13.15
C TRP A 30 -18.25 -12.81 -11.85
N LEU A 31 -18.71 -11.57 -11.96
CA LEU A 31 -18.92 -10.70 -10.82
C LEU A 31 -19.99 -11.26 -9.86
N ARG A 32 -21.10 -11.79 -10.38
CA ARG A 32 -22.15 -12.43 -9.55
C ARG A 32 -21.62 -13.65 -8.79
N GLU A 33 -20.72 -14.40 -9.39
CA GLU A 33 -20.16 -15.60 -8.76
C GLU A 33 -19.09 -15.27 -7.70
N TYR A 34 -18.23 -14.30 -8.00
CA TYR A 34 -17.03 -14.02 -7.19
C TYR A 34 -17.09 -12.73 -6.37
N GLY A 35 -17.91 -11.76 -6.75
CA GLY A 35 -17.95 -10.43 -6.13
C GLY A 35 -18.38 -10.43 -4.66
N GLY A 36 -19.32 -11.27 -4.28
CA GLY A 36 -19.81 -11.36 -2.88
C GLY A 36 -18.83 -11.99 -1.89
N LYS A 37 -17.74 -12.60 -2.34
CA LYS A 37 -16.78 -13.30 -1.46
C LYS A 37 -16.06 -12.36 -0.49
N ILE A 38 -15.73 -11.16 -0.94
CA ILE A 38 -15.01 -10.16 -0.11
C ILE A 38 -15.88 -9.71 1.06
N MET A 39 -17.19 -9.50 0.84
CA MET A 39 -18.12 -9.10 1.88
C MET A 39 -18.28 -10.20 2.95
N LEU A 40 -18.29 -11.48 2.54
CA LEU A 40 -18.26 -12.60 3.45
C LEU A 40 -16.95 -12.63 4.27
N GLN A 41 -15.82 -12.36 3.64
CA GLN A 41 -14.52 -12.30 4.34
C GLN A 41 -14.50 -11.18 5.38
N PHE A 42 -15.01 -10.00 5.07
CA PHE A 42 -15.14 -8.89 6.03
C PHE A 42 -16.06 -9.26 7.21
N ARG A 43 -17.20 -9.90 6.95
CA ARG A 43 -18.08 -10.38 8.03
C ARG A 43 -17.39 -11.43 8.92
N ARG A 44 -16.67 -12.37 8.31
CA ARG A 44 -15.98 -13.44 9.04
C ARG A 44 -14.83 -12.93 9.90
N ILE A 45 -14.12 -11.87 9.46
CA ILE A 45 -13.06 -11.25 10.27
C ILE A 45 -13.61 -10.27 11.31
N GLY A 46 -14.90 -9.98 11.31
CA GLY A 46 -15.52 -9.06 12.26
C GLY A 46 -15.26 -7.58 11.95
N ALA A 47 -15.18 -7.21 10.67
CA ALA A 47 -15.11 -5.81 10.27
C ALA A 47 -16.46 -5.12 10.55
N SER A 48 -16.44 -4.04 11.32
CA SER A 48 -17.65 -3.28 11.73
C SER A 48 -18.08 -2.28 10.66
N LEU A 49 -18.39 -2.77 9.46
CA LEU A 49 -18.82 -1.96 8.33
C LEU A 49 -20.33 -1.78 8.30
N ASP A 50 -20.81 -0.67 7.71
CA ASP A 50 -22.24 -0.54 7.40
C ASP A 50 -22.59 -1.29 6.12
N TYR A 51 -22.84 -2.57 6.25
CA TYR A 51 -23.19 -3.50 5.15
C TYR A 51 -24.50 -3.15 4.43
N ARG A 52 -25.31 -2.22 4.94
CA ARG A 52 -26.53 -1.74 4.28
C ARG A 52 -26.21 -0.72 3.19
N ARG A 53 -25.04 -0.07 3.30
CA ARG A 53 -24.55 0.94 2.35
C ARG A 53 -23.51 0.36 1.39
N GLU A 54 -23.61 -0.93 1.08
CA GLU A 54 -22.74 -1.53 0.06
C GLU A 54 -22.96 -0.85 -1.29
N ARG A 55 -21.89 -0.39 -1.92
CA ARG A 55 -21.91 0.28 -3.23
C ARG A 55 -20.90 -0.37 -4.17
N PHE A 56 -21.18 -0.23 -5.45
CA PHE A 56 -20.33 -0.70 -6.53
C PHE A 56 -20.10 0.40 -7.55
N THR A 57 -18.85 0.60 -7.98
CA THR A 57 -18.48 1.69 -8.89
C THR A 57 -19.16 1.64 -10.26
N MET A 58 -19.72 0.48 -10.63
CA MET A 58 -20.49 0.31 -11.89
C MET A 58 -22.00 0.28 -11.65
N ASP A 59 -22.51 0.62 -10.47
CA ASP A 59 -23.95 0.79 -10.26
C ASP A 59 -24.46 2.04 -11.03
N GLU A 60 -25.75 2.09 -11.29
CA GLU A 60 -26.38 3.14 -12.10
C GLU A 60 -26.14 4.55 -11.51
N GLY A 61 -26.31 4.71 -10.19
CA GLY A 61 -26.11 6.01 -9.52
C GLY A 61 -24.65 6.46 -9.60
N TYR A 62 -23.72 5.53 -9.39
CA TYR A 62 -22.29 5.82 -9.48
C TYR A 62 -21.86 6.11 -10.93
N THR A 63 -22.38 5.37 -11.90
CA THR A 63 -22.12 5.61 -13.33
C THR A 63 -22.59 7.02 -13.72
N ARG A 64 -23.77 7.47 -13.27
CA ARG A 64 -24.25 8.83 -13.49
C ARG A 64 -23.28 9.88 -12.91
N ALA A 65 -22.76 9.65 -11.73
CA ALA A 65 -21.74 10.52 -11.12
C ALA A 65 -20.47 10.61 -11.99
N VAL A 66 -19.99 9.50 -12.51
CA VAL A 66 -18.82 9.46 -13.40
C VAL A 66 -19.07 10.25 -14.69
N MET A 67 -20.24 10.09 -15.30
CA MET A 67 -20.60 10.84 -16.52
C MET A 67 -20.68 12.35 -16.25
N ARG A 68 -21.31 12.75 -15.15
CA ARG A 68 -21.36 14.15 -14.69
C ARG A 68 -19.98 14.75 -14.47
N TYR A 69 -19.07 14.01 -13.85
CA TYR A 69 -17.70 14.46 -13.62
C TYR A 69 -16.95 14.68 -14.94
N PHE A 70 -17.04 13.76 -15.89
CA PHE A 70 -16.41 13.90 -17.20
C PHE A 70 -16.92 15.15 -17.92
N VAL A 71 -18.24 15.31 -18.04
CA VAL A 71 -18.87 16.47 -18.71
C VAL A 71 -18.45 17.78 -18.03
N HIS A 72 -18.44 17.83 -16.69
CA HIS A 72 -18.01 18.99 -15.93
C HIS A 72 -16.57 19.41 -16.26
N LEU A 73 -15.63 18.46 -16.29
CA LEU A 73 -14.24 18.76 -16.63
C LEU A 73 -14.06 19.14 -18.11
N TYR A 74 -14.85 18.53 -19.00
CA TYR A 74 -14.83 18.85 -20.41
C TYR A 74 -15.34 20.28 -20.67
N ASP A 75 -16.44 20.68 -20.06
CA ASP A 75 -17.01 22.03 -20.18
C ASP A 75 -16.06 23.11 -19.66
N LYS A 76 -15.20 22.77 -18.70
CA LYS A 76 -14.11 23.65 -18.24
C LYS A 76 -12.89 23.69 -19.19
N GLY A 77 -12.88 22.86 -20.22
CA GLY A 77 -11.75 22.74 -21.14
C GLY A 77 -10.54 21.99 -20.54
N TRP A 78 -10.74 21.27 -19.44
CA TRP A 78 -9.68 20.49 -18.79
C TRP A 78 -9.56 19.07 -19.36
N ILE A 79 -10.59 18.56 -20.00
CA ILE A 79 -10.50 17.33 -20.81
C ILE A 79 -10.31 17.72 -22.27
N TYR A 80 -9.28 17.16 -22.91
CA TYR A 80 -8.92 17.44 -24.30
C TYR A 80 -8.38 16.20 -25.00
N ARG A 81 -8.36 16.20 -26.33
CA ARG A 81 -7.86 15.11 -27.16
C ARG A 81 -6.52 15.50 -27.79
N ALA A 82 -5.49 14.65 -27.67
CA ALA A 82 -4.17 14.91 -28.20
C ALA A 82 -3.42 13.64 -28.59
N ASN A 83 -2.61 13.77 -29.67
CA ASN A 83 -1.57 12.79 -29.98
C ASN A 83 -0.39 13.00 -29.04
N ARG A 84 -0.08 12.00 -28.26
CA ARG A 84 1.11 11.95 -27.40
C ARG A 84 1.68 10.54 -27.35
N ILE A 85 2.95 10.43 -27.01
CA ILE A 85 3.56 9.14 -26.72
C ILE A 85 2.98 8.61 -25.41
N ILE A 86 2.59 7.34 -25.40
CA ILE A 86 1.97 6.63 -24.27
C ILE A 86 2.64 5.28 -24.04
N ASN A 87 2.55 4.77 -22.83
CA ASN A 87 2.82 3.38 -22.53
C ASN A 87 1.69 2.51 -23.08
N TRP A 88 2.02 1.59 -23.98
CA TRP A 88 1.04 0.72 -24.62
C TRP A 88 1.35 -0.75 -24.33
N CYS A 89 0.33 -1.52 -23.95
CA CYS A 89 0.45 -2.96 -23.81
C CYS A 89 0.01 -3.66 -25.11
N PRO A 90 0.93 -4.27 -25.88
CA PRO A 90 0.56 -4.93 -27.13
C PRO A 90 -0.25 -6.21 -26.94
N PHE A 91 -0.22 -6.81 -25.75
CA PHE A 91 -1.04 -7.99 -25.42
C PHE A 91 -2.50 -7.61 -25.11
N HIS A 92 -2.72 -6.56 -24.28
CA HIS A 92 -4.07 -6.12 -23.94
C HIS A 92 -4.65 -5.12 -24.93
N LEU A 93 -3.85 -4.61 -25.87
CA LEU A 93 -4.21 -3.61 -26.87
C LEU A 93 -4.80 -2.33 -26.23
N THR A 94 -4.12 -1.80 -25.24
CA THR A 94 -4.58 -0.61 -24.49
C THR A 94 -3.43 0.23 -23.97
N SER A 95 -3.70 1.51 -23.80
CA SER A 95 -2.86 2.43 -23.04
C SER A 95 -2.74 2.00 -21.58
N LEU A 96 -1.62 2.31 -20.95
CA LEU A 96 -1.34 2.08 -19.54
C LEU A 96 -0.92 3.37 -18.87
N SER A 97 -1.30 3.54 -17.61
CA SER A 97 -0.67 4.54 -16.74
C SER A 97 0.72 4.07 -16.29
N ASP A 98 1.57 5.02 -15.88
CA ASP A 98 2.94 4.71 -15.41
C ASP A 98 2.96 3.68 -14.26
N LEU A 99 1.90 3.61 -13.48
CA LEU A 99 1.76 2.72 -12.32
C LEU A 99 1.27 1.31 -12.67
N GLU A 100 0.81 1.10 -13.91
CA GLU A 100 0.54 -0.22 -14.47
C GLU A 100 1.78 -0.81 -15.17
N VAL A 101 2.92 -0.10 -15.08
CA VAL A 101 4.21 -0.48 -15.65
C VAL A 101 5.15 -0.89 -14.53
N THR A 102 5.69 -2.10 -14.63
CA THR A 102 6.77 -2.57 -13.76
C THR A 102 8.08 -2.61 -14.52
N HIS A 103 9.18 -2.42 -13.81
CA HIS A 103 10.50 -2.45 -14.39
C HIS A 103 11.23 -3.72 -13.96
N ILE A 104 11.76 -4.45 -14.94
CA ILE A 104 12.52 -5.68 -14.71
C ILE A 104 13.89 -5.60 -15.40
N GLU A 105 14.88 -6.29 -14.85
CA GLU A 105 16.16 -6.45 -15.54
C GLU A 105 16.00 -7.42 -16.71
N ALA A 106 16.57 -7.07 -17.86
CA ALA A 106 16.62 -7.87 -19.06
C ALA A 106 18.04 -7.93 -19.62
N ASP A 107 18.39 -9.11 -20.14
CA ASP A 107 19.68 -9.36 -20.81
C ASP A 107 19.46 -9.26 -22.32
N ASP A 108 19.70 -8.10 -22.89
CA ASP A 108 19.59 -7.83 -24.33
C ASP A 108 20.99 -7.74 -24.97
N ARG A 109 21.03 -7.33 -26.22
CA ARG A 109 22.29 -7.11 -26.93
C ARG A 109 22.31 -5.71 -27.50
N LEU A 110 23.29 -4.91 -27.10
CA LEU A 110 23.56 -3.61 -27.69
C LEU A 110 24.24 -3.81 -29.05
N THR A 111 23.59 -3.30 -30.07
CA THR A 111 24.00 -3.43 -31.48
C THR A 111 24.54 -2.10 -31.97
N TYR A 112 25.76 -2.12 -32.45
CA TYR A 112 26.49 -0.93 -32.99
C TYR A 112 26.37 -0.91 -34.49
N VAL A 113 25.76 0.15 -35.05
CA VAL A 113 25.40 0.26 -36.46
C VAL A 113 26.04 1.52 -37.05
N ARG A 114 26.70 1.37 -38.19
CA ARG A 114 27.32 2.46 -38.96
C ARG A 114 26.32 3.10 -39.90
N TYR A 115 26.08 4.38 -39.70
CA TYR A 115 25.29 5.23 -40.62
C TYR A 115 26.22 5.98 -41.53
N PRO A 116 26.27 5.64 -42.83
CA PRO A 116 27.15 6.33 -43.77
C PRO A 116 26.80 7.82 -43.92
N LEU A 117 27.80 8.65 -44.12
CA LEU A 117 27.59 10.06 -44.47
C LEU A 117 27.02 10.18 -45.88
N ALA A 118 26.05 11.06 -46.08
CA ALA A 118 25.36 11.23 -47.35
C ALA A 118 26.19 12.00 -48.40
N ASP A 119 27.24 12.73 -47.97
CA ASP A 119 28.01 13.68 -48.77
C ASP A 119 29.48 13.27 -48.92
N GLY A 120 29.88 12.04 -48.63
CA GLY A 120 31.26 11.58 -48.80
C GLY A 120 31.59 10.31 -48.00
N ASP A 121 32.90 10.08 -47.89
CA ASP A 121 33.41 8.95 -47.14
C ASP A 121 33.29 9.19 -45.62
N GLY A 122 32.91 8.12 -44.88
CA GLY A 122 32.81 8.13 -43.44
C GLY A 122 31.43 7.66 -42.94
N TYR A 123 31.30 7.60 -41.65
CA TYR A 123 30.08 7.17 -40.99
C TYR A 123 30.02 7.71 -39.55
N ILE A 124 28.81 7.73 -38.96
CA ILE A 124 28.60 7.82 -37.54
C ILE A 124 28.12 6.49 -37.01
N THR A 125 28.62 6.02 -35.88
CA THR A 125 28.17 4.79 -35.27
C THR A 125 27.17 5.09 -34.16
N ILE A 126 25.96 4.53 -34.27
CA ILE A 126 24.95 4.55 -33.22
C ILE A 126 24.88 3.18 -32.51
N ALA A 127 24.31 3.13 -31.34
CA ALA A 127 24.06 1.90 -30.61
C ALA A 127 22.59 1.77 -30.23
N THR A 128 22.00 0.58 -30.44
CA THR A 128 20.61 0.31 -30.14
C THR A 128 20.39 -1.13 -29.63
N VAL A 129 19.44 -1.31 -28.72
CA VAL A 129 18.94 -2.64 -28.30
C VAL A 129 17.77 -3.10 -29.17
N ARG A 130 17.21 -2.22 -30.03
CA ARG A 130 16.00 -2.45 -30.84
C ARG A 130 16.29 -2.14 -32.32
N PRO A 131 17.01 -3.02 -33.05
CA PRO A 131 17.35 -2.78 -34.47
C PRO A 131 16.13 -2.53 -35.36
N ALA A 132 14.96 -3.17 -35.08
CA ALA A 132 13.74 -2.97 -35.86
C ALA A 132 13.24 -1.52 -35.88
N THR A 133 13.54 -0.71 -34.84
CA THR A 133 13.12 0.69 -34.80
C THR A 133 13.98 1.64 -35.66
N ILE A 134 15.13 1.17 -36.18
CA ILE A 134 15.97 1.94 -37.11
C ILE A 134 15.16 2.43 -38.34
N LEU A 135 14.19 1.66 -38.77
CA LEU A 135 13.31 2.01 -39.89
C LEU A 135 12.56 3.35 -39.69
N ALA A 136 12.37 3.77 -38.45
CA ALA A 136 11.67 4.99 -38.11
C ALA A 136 12.60 6.13 -37.63
N ASP A 137 13.90 5.99 -37.80
CA ASP A 137 14.87 7.05 -37.42
C ASP A 137 14.72 8.28 -38.31
N VAL A 138 14.68 9.45 -37.67
CA VAL A 138 14.47 10.75 -38.33
C VAL A 138 15.60 11.76 -38.10
N ALA A 139 16.52 11.48 -37.19
CA ALA A 139 17.73 12.20 -36.92
C ALA A 139 18.76 11.34 -36.19
N VAL A 140 20.00 11.83 -36.13
CA VAL A 140 20.99 11.35 -35.15
C VAL A 140 21.36 12.56 -34.28
N ALA A 141 21.21 12.44 -32.95
CA ALA A 141 21.57 13.50 -32.01
C ALA A 141 22.91 13.23 -31.34
N VAL A 142 23.67 14.30 -31.11
CA VAL A 142 24.91 14.29 -30.33
C VAL A 142 24.91 15.41 -29.32
N HIS A 143 25.63 15.24 -28.23
CA HIS A 143 25.68 16.30 -27.22
C HIS A 143 26.45 17.53 -27.76
N PRO A 144 26.00 18.80 -27.56
CA PRO A 144 26.61 19.99 -28.12
C PRO A 144 28.06 20.19 -27.71
N GLU A 145 28.47 19.68 -26.56
CA GLU A 145 29.86 19.76 -26.07
C GLU A 145 30.73 18.55 -26.46
N ASP A 146 30.23 17.60 -27.24
CA ASP A 146 31.02 16.43 -27.66
C ASP A 146 31.90 16.72 -28.82
N GLU A 147 33.19 16.96 -28.55
CA GLU A 147 34.20 17.30 -29.55
C GLU A 147 34.34 16.23 -30.64
N ARG A 148 34.00 14.97 -30.36
CA ARG A 148 34.11 13.85 -31.31
C ARG A 148 33.23 14.05 -32.54
N TYR A 149 32.11 14.73 -32.38
CA TYR A 149 31.06 14.84 -33.38
C TYR A 149 30.79 16.26 -33.88
N LYS A 150 31.44 17.28 -33.33
CA LYS A 150 31.23 18.68 -33.76
C LYS A 150 31.33 18.89 -35.26
N HIS A 151 32.25 18.17 -35.94
CA HIS A 151 32.45 18.25 -37.36
C HIS A 151 31.37 17.59 -38.21
N LEU A 152 30.46 16.81 -37.59
CA LEU A 152 29.35 16.14 -38.23
C LEU A 152 28.01 16.87 -38.04
N VAL A 153 27.92 17.79 -37.10
CA VAL A 153 26.69 18.57 -36.83
C VAL A 153 26.25 19.33 -38.06
N GLY A 154 25.00 19.18 -38.45
CA GLY A 154 24.40 19.78 -39.64
C GLY A 154 24.62 18.99 -40.93
N ARG A 155 25.46 17.92 -40.92
CA ARG A 155 25.59 17.01 -42.05
C ARG A 155 24.48 15.97 -42.04
N GLU A 156 24.29 15.31 -43.19
CA GLU A 156 23.31 14.23 -43.30
C GLU A 156 23.99 12.84 -43.28
N VAL A 157 23.31 11.91 -42.68
CA VAL A 157 23.63 10.47 -42.69
C VAL A 157 22.50 9.67 -43.31
N ILE A 158 22.83 8.46 -43.81
CA ILE A 158 21.90 7.57 -44.45
C ILE A 158 21.46 6.50 -43.42
N VAL A 159 20.18 6.47 -43.09
CA VAL A 159 19.61 5.43 -42.25
C VAL A 159 19.69 4.10 -42.98
N PRO A 160 20.31 3.06 -42.41
CA PRO A 160 20.39 1.73 -43.00
C PRO A 160 19.02 1.15 -43.34
N TRP A 161 18.93 0.22 -44.28
CA TRP A 161 17.74 -0.43 -44.81
C TRP A 161 16.81 0.51 -45.59
N VAL A 162 16.32 1.59 -44.98
CA VAL A 162 15.35 2.52 -45.63
C VAL A 162 16.02 3.58 -46.51
N GLU A 163 17.35 3.71 -46.47
CA GLU A 163 18.15 4.66 -47.23
C GLU A 163 17.69 6.13 -47.09
N ARG A 164 17.00 6.48 -45.98
CA ARG A 164 16.54 7.84 -45.66
C ARG A 164 17.73 8.67 -45.23
N ARG A 165 17.77 9.89 -45.77
CA ARG A 165 18.73 10.92 -45.31
C ARG A 165 18.16 11.64 -44.10
N VAL A 166 18.96 11.72 -43.04
CA VAL A 166 18.60 12.39 -41.80
C VAL A 166 19.74 13.24 -41.28
N ALA A 167 19.41 14.36 -40.65
CA ALA A 167 20.42 15.29 -40.14
C ALA A 167 21.07 14.81 -38.83
N VAL A 168 22.35 15.19 -38.66
CA VAL A 168 22.99 15.11 -37.34
C VAL A 168 22.70 16.43 -36.61
N ILE A 169 21.99 16.34 -35.50
CA ILE A 169 21.55 17.47 -34.65
C ILE A 169 22.26 17.46 -33.30
N THR A 170 22.11 18.53 -32.53
CA THR A 170 22.63 18.59 -31.15
C THR A 170 21.51 18.65 -30.14
N ASP A 171 21.63 17.89 -29.04
CA ASP A 171 20.68 17.95 -27.92
C ASP A 171 21.41 17.66 -26.61
N GLU A 172 21.09 18.41 -25.55
CA GLU A 172 21.72 18.29 -24.23
C GLU A 172 21.30 16.99 -23.48
N ARG A 173 20.20 16.35 -23.87
CA ARG A 173 19.71 15.08 -23.31
C ARG A 173 20.55 13.88 -23.74
N VAL A 174 21.43 14.02 -24.72
CA VAL A 174 22.31 12.93 -25.17
C VAL A 174 23.44 12.69 -24.18
N GLU A 175 23.56 11.47 -23.70
CA GLU A 175 24.61 11.04 -22.78
C GLU A 175 25.92 10.77 -23.51
N ARG A 176 26.93 11.66 -23.38
CA ARG A 176 28.22 11.57 -24.05
C ARG A 176 29.00 10.29 -23.79
N GLU A 177 28.89 9.78 -22.57
CA GLU A 177 29.68 8.62 -22.11
C GLU A 177 28.95 7.30 -22.35
N PHE A 178 27.70 7.34 -22.78
CA PHE A 178 26.95 6.11 -23.05
C PHE A 178 27.26 5.61 -24.48
N ALA A 179 27.67 4.34 -24.57
CA ALA A 179 27.96 3.63 -25.82
C ALA A 179 28.86 4.43 -26.80
N THR A 180 28.28 5.03 -27.83
CA THR A 180 29.02 5.86 -28.81
C THR A 180 28.92 7.35 -28.50
N GLY A 181 27.99 7.80 -27.70
CA GLY A 181 27.64 9.21 -27.50
C GLY A 181 26.83 9.81 -28.65
N ALA A 182 26.39 8.99 -29.61
CA ALA A 182 25.50 9.36 -30.70
C ALA A 182 24.21 8.58 -30.58
N LEU A 183 23.07 9.29 -30.46
CA LEU A 183 21.74 8.75 -30.27
C LEU A 183 20.93 8.80 -31.57
N LYS A 184 20.37 7.70 -32.01
CA LYS A 184 19.37 7.70 -33.09
C LYS A 184 18.06 8.26 -32.53
N ILE A 185 17.35 9.08 -33.27
CA ILE A 185 16.12 9.71 -32.84
C ILE A 185 14.93 9.09 -33.54
N THR A 186 14.07 8.44 -32.74
CA THR A 186 12.88 7.68 -33.19
C THR A 186 11.66 8.12 -32.38
N PRO A 187 11.06 9.28 -32.65
CA PRO A 187 9.99 9.87 -31.81
C PRO A 187 8.78 8.97 -31.61
N GLY A 188 8.50 8.07 -32.55
CA GLY A 188 7.37 7.14 -32.48
C GLY A 188 7.54 5.98 -31.48
N HIS A 189 8.75 5.73 -30.95
CA HIS A 189 9.06 4.50 -30.21
C HIS A 189 9.91 4.70 -28.94
N ASP A 190 10.21 5.94 -28.58
CA ASP A 190 10.94 6.26 -27.35
C ASP A 190 10.47 7.61 -26.79
N PRO A 191 10.18 7.72 -25.47
CA PRO A 191 9.72 8.96 -24.86
C PRO A 191 10.73 10.11 -24.93
N THR A 192 12.03 9.82 -24.74
CA THR A 192 13.09 10.85 -24.83
C THR A 192 13.26 11.33 -26.28
N ASP A 193 13.26 10.41 -27.24
CA ASP A 193 13.31 10.72 -28.65
C ASP A 193 12.09 11.53 -29.11
N TYR A 194 10.90 11.27 -28.53
CA TYR A 194 9.68 12.03 -28.78
C TYR A 194 9.82 13.49 -28.34
N GLU A 195 10.36 13.74 -27.14
CA GLU A 195 10.61 15.10 -26.65
C GLU A 195 11.63 15.84 -27.53
N ILE A 196 12.75 15.18 -27.87
CA ILE A 196 13.76 15.73 -28.77
C ILE A 196 13.12 16.02 -30.14
N GLY A 197 12.36 15.07 -30.68
CA GLY A 197 11.67 15.20 -31.95
C GLY A 197 10.74 16.41 -32.00
N ARG A 198 9.96 16.60 -30.97
CA ARG A 198 9.03 17.74 -30.85
C ARG A 198 9.77 19.07 -30.77
N ASP A 199 10.82 19.17 -29.96
CA ASP A 199 11.58 20.40 -29.78
C ASP A 199 12.32 20.79 -31.04
N HIS A 200 12.72 19.83 -31.87
CA HIS A 200 13.40 20.03 -33.16
C HIS A 200 12.46 19.99 -34.39
N GLY A 201 11.14 19.79 -34.19
CA GLY A 201 10.14 19.71 -35.26
C GLY A 201 10.35 18.53 -36.21
N LEU A 202 10.82 17.39 -35.70
CA LEU A 202 11.06 16.16 -36.46
C LEU A 202 9.77 15.36 -36.74
N PRO A 203 9.75 14.57 -37.82
CA PRO A 203 8.59 13.70 -38.11
C PRO A 203 8.40 12.61 -37.06
N GLU A 204 7.13 12.26 -36.82
CA GLU A 204 6.71 11.19 -35.89
C GLU A 204 6.40 9.92 -36.69
N LEU A 205 7.43 9.12 -37.01
CA LEU A 205 7.29 7.86 -37.75
C LEU A 205 7.09 6.69 -36.78
N THR A 206 6.15 5.80 -37.11
CA THR A 206 5.87 4.58 -36.35
C THR A 206 5.95 3.35 -37.26
N VAL A 207 6.73 2.35 -36.86
CA VAL A 207 6.91 1.08 -37.61
C VAL A 207 6.46 -0.15 -36.86
N ILE A 208 5.96 0.03 -35.62
CA ILE A 208 5.41 -1.03 -34.79
C ILE A 208 3.92 -0.74 -34.55
N GLY A 209 3.09 -1.72 -34.85
CA GLY A 209 1.64 -1.64 -34.70
C GLY A 209 1.16 -1.83 -33.25
N PRO A 210 -0.15 -1.68 -33.01
CA PRO A 210 -0.74 -1.85 -31.67
C PRO A 210 -0.60 -3.27 -31.10
N ASP A 211 -0.44 -4.28 -31.96
CA ASP A 211 -0.23 -5.68 -31.59
C ASP A 211 1.26 -6.02 -31.32
N GLY A 212 2.15 -5.01 -31.39
CA GLY A 212 3.59 -5.18 -31.20
C GLY A 212 4.32 -5.77 -32.39
N ARG A 213 3.64 -5.96 -33.52
CA ARG A 213 4.25 -6.42 -34.79
C ARG A 213 4.64 -5.21 -35.66
N MET A 214 5.52 -5.47 -36.60
CA MET A 214 5.88 -4.47 -37.61
C MET A 214 4.62 -4.11 -38.44
N ASN A 215 4.35 -2.81 -38.59
CA ASN A 215 3.20 -2.30 -39.34
C ASN A 215 3.54 -2.14 -40.85
N GLU A 216 2.61 -1.60 -41.64
CA GLU A 216 2.76 -1.41 -43.07
C GLU A 216 3.92 -0.47 -43.45
N GLU A 217 4.25 0.51 -42.60
CA GLU A 217 5.38 1.44 -42.80
C GLU A 217 6.75 0.74 -42.73
N ALA A 218 6.80 -0.46 -42.16
CA ALA A 218 8.00 -1.30 -42.15
C ALA A 218 8.27 -2.02 -43.50
N GLY A 219 7.40 -1.85 -44.50
CA GLY A 219 7.55 -2.38 -45.83
C GLY A 219 7.69 -3.90 -45.86
N GLU A 220 8.82 -4.43 -46.32
CA GLU A 220 9.08 -5.90 -46.44
C GLU A 220 9.06 -6.63 -45.07
N LEU A 221 9.13 -5.89 -43.97
CA LEU A 221 9.10 -6.48 -42.63
C LEU A 221 7.70 -6.44 -42.00
N ALA A 222 6.69 -5.91 -42.71
CA ALA A 222 5.32 -5.81 -42.19
C ALA A 222 4.75 -7.18 -41.76
N GLY A 223 4.08 -7.23 -40.64
CA GLY A 223 3.49 -8.43 -40.04
C GLY A 223 4.45 -9.30 -39.23
N LEU A 224 5.78 -9.08 -39.32
CA LEU A 224 6.75 -9.82 -38.54
C LEU A 224 6.70 -9.37 -37.05
N THR A 225 7.10 -10.23 -36.15
CA THR A 225 7.45 -9.85 -34.79
C THR A 225 8.70 -8.99 -34.79
N GLN A 226 8.94 -8.24 -33.71
CA GLN A 226 10.16 -7.42 -33.58
C GLN A 226 11.42 -8.29 -33.64
N ASP A 227 11.42 -9.46 -33.00
CA ASP A 227 12.57 -10.40 -33.03
C ASP A 227 12.87 -10.91 -34.45
N GLU A 228 11.84 -11.23 -35.23
CA GLU A 228 11.99 -11.66 -36.63
C GLU A 228 12.51 -10.51 -37.50
N ALA A 229 12.03 -9.30 -37.29
CA ALA A 229 12.50 -8.11 -37.99
C ALA A 229 13.96 -7.76 -37.61
N ASP A 230 14.29 -7.80 -36.31
CA ASP A 230 15.65 -7.60 -35.82
C ASP A 230 16.63 -8.60 -36.49
N ALA A 231 16.25 -9.89 -36.58
CA ALA A 231 17.10 -10.89 -37.22
C ALA A 231 17.37 -10.57 -38.70
N ARG A 232 16.34 -10.17 -39.47
CA ARG A 232 16.50 -9.77 -40.88
C ARG A 232 17.34 -8.51 -41.06
N ILE A 233 17.13 -7.50 -40.25
CA ILE A 233 17.92 -6.26 -40.27
C ILE A 233 19.39 -6.55 -39.96
N LEU A 234 19.65 -7.39 -38.96
CA LEU A 234 21.02 -7.76 -38.59
C LEU A 234 21.75 -8.48 -39.71
N ASP A 235 21.11 -9.47 -40.38
CA ASP A 235 21.67 -10.18 -41.52
C ASP A 235 22.01 -9.20 -42.67
N TRP A 236 21.12 -8.25 -42.93
CA TRP A 236 21.31 -7.23 -43.95
C TRP A 236 22.49 -6.28 -43.60
N LEU A 237 22.57 -5.84 -42.32
CA LEU A 237 23.66 -4.99 -41.83
C LEU A 237 25.01 -5.70 -41.93
N VAL A 238 25.08 -6.98 -41.62
CA VAL A 238 26.30 -7.79 -41.77
C VAL A 238 26.70 -7.88 -43.24
N ALA A 239 25.75 -8.19 -44.15
CA ALA A 239 26.03 -8.31 -45.58
C ALA A 239 26.59 -7.01 -46.21
N ARG A 240 26.24 -5.84 -45.66
CA ARG A 240 26.72 -4.51 -46.11
C ARG A 240 27.90 -3.96 -45.34
N GLY A 241 28.41 -4.69 -44.33
CA GLY A 241 29.52 -4.22 -43.48
C GLY A 241 29.17 -3.02 -42.59
N GLN A 242 27.85 -2.82 -42.31
CA GLN A 242 27.35 -1.74 -41.49
C GLN A 242 27.16 -2.14 -40.02
N LEU A 243 27.18 -3.42 -39.73
CA LEU A 243 27.23 -3.92 -38.34
C LEU A 243 28.66 -3.83 -37.83
N GLU A 244 28.92 -3.02 -36.80
CA GLU A 244 30.25 -2.90 -36.22
C GLU A 244 30.54 -3.97 -35.20
N LYS A 245 29.65 -4.12 -34.18
CA LYS A 245 29.73 -5.13 -33.15
C LYS A 245 28.36 -5.34 -32.46
N ARG A 246 28.27 -6.42 -31.72
CA ARG A 246 27.16 -6.66 -30.76
C ARG A 246 27.74 -7.16 -29.44
N GLU A 247 27.29 -6.61 -28.34
CA GLU A 247 27.73 -7.01 -27.01
C GLU A 247 26.56 -7.26 -26.07
N PRO A 248 26.70 -8.12 -25.06
CA PRO A 248 25.68 -8.30 -24.05
C PRO A 248 25.41 -6.97 -23.32
N TYR A 249 24.16 -6.67 -23.10
CA TYR A 249 23.75 -5.46 -22.39
C TYR A 249 22.62 -5.75 -21.43
N ARG A 250 22.90 -5.60 -20.15
CA ARG A 250 21.91 -5.75 -19.08
C ARG A 250 21.35 -4.40 -18.74
N HIS A 251 20.04 -4.26 -18.82
CA HIS A 251 19.35 -3.02 -18.55
C HIS A 251 17.94 -3.24 -18.02
N THR A 252 17.33 -2.18 -17.52
CA THR A 252 15.97 -2.20 -17.06
C THR A 252 14.99 -1.98 -18.22
N VAL A 253 13.97 -2.85 -18.32
CA VAL A 253 12.91 -2.72 -19.31
C VAL A 253 11.54 -2.57 -18.64
N ALA A 254 10.68 -1.76 -19.23
CA ALA A 254 9.31 -1.58 -18.82
C ALA A 254 8.44 -2.75 -19.30
N VAL A 255 7.65 -3.34 -18.41
CA VAL A 255 6.69 -4.41 -18.71
C VAL A 255 5.33 -4.12 -18.10
N CYS A 256 4.27 -4.60 -18.73
CA CYS A 256 2.92 -4.55 -18.20
C CYS A 256 2.84 -5.33 -16.88
N ASP A 257 2.33 -4.71 -15.82
CA ASP A 257 2.21 -5.37 -14.51
C ASP A 257 1.36 -6.65 -14.56
N ARG A 258 0.37 -6.70 -15.44
CA ARG A 258 -0.61 -7.80 -15.51
C ARG A 258 -0.15 -8.99 -16.35
N CYS A 259 0.36 -8.74 -17.57
CA CYS A 259 0.75 -9.81 -18.51
C CYS A 259 2.26 -10.02 -18.62
N LYS A 260 3.07 -9.10 -18.08
CA LYS A 260 4.53 -9.08 -18.15
C LYS A 260 5.10 -8.95 -19.59
N SER A 261 4.27 -8.62 -20.57
CA SER A 261 4.75 -8.24 -21.89
C SER A 261 5.50 -6.91 -21.83
N ARG A 262 6.54 -6.76 -22.66
CA ARG A 262 7.24 -5.47 -22.81
C ARG A 262 6.26 -4.39 -23.24
N ILE A 263 6.41 -3.21 -22.65
CA ILE A 263 5.67 -2.01 -23.05
C ILE A 263 6.21 -1.52 -24.40
N GLU A 264 5.30 -1.12 -25.25
CA GLU A 264 5.61 -0.46 -26.51
C GLU A 264 5.28 1.04 -26.36
N PRO A 265 6.27 1.93 -26.23
CA PRO A 265 6.01 3.36 -26.34
C PRO A 265 5.50 3.65 -27.75
N ARG A 266 4.32 4.26 -27.87
CA ARG A 266 3.75 4.62 -29.18
C ARG A 266 2.98 5.94 -29.13
N ILE A 267 2.97 6.68 -30.21
CA ILE A 267 2.12 7.84 -30.39
C ILE A 267 0.70 7.39 -30.64
N SER A 268 -0.25 7.92 -29.88
CA SER A 268 -1.67 7.60 -30.01
C SER A 268 -2.53 8.81 -29.67
N LEU A 269 -3.62 8.95 -30.40
CA LEU A 269 -4.65 9.94 -30.14
C LEU A 269 -5.48 9.48 -28.96
N GLN A 270 -5.35 10.16 -27.84
CA GLN A 270 -5.97 9.79 -26.56
C GLN A 270 -6.69 10.97 -25.93
N TRP A 271 -7.56 10.69 -24.96
CA TRP A 271 -8.18 11.69 -24.12
C TRP A 271 -7.33 11.94 -22.87
N TRP A 272 -7.15 13.21 -22.56
CA TRP A 272 -6.29 13.69 -21.47
C TRP A 272 -7.06 14.61 -20.55
N CYS A 273 -6.75 14.54 -19.26
CA CYS A 273 -7.19 15.52 -18.27
C CYS A 273 -6.00 16.39 -17.87
N SER A 274 -6.13 17.70 -18.05
CA SER A 274 -5.13 18.66 -17.59
C SER A 274 -5.10 18.69 -16.07
N MET A 275 -3.91 18.54 -15.51
CA MET A 275 -3.71 18.56 -14.06
C MET A 275 -3.40 19.96 -13.52
N GLU A 276 -3.14 20.93 -14.39
CA GLU A 276 -2.63 22.24 -13.97
C GLU A 276 -3.56 22.96 -12.97
N GLU A 277 -4.86 22.99 -13.25
CA GLU A 277 -5.83 23.65 -12.36
C GLU A 277 -6.33 22.75 -11.23
N LEU A 278 -6.48 21.46 -11.49
CA LEU A 278 -6.98 20.51 -10.49
C LEU A 278 -6.02 20.33 -9.30
N LYS A 279 -4.71 20.35 -9.55
CA LYS A 279 -3.73 20.13 -8.48
C LYS A 279 -3.51 21.34 -7.54
N LYS A 280 -3.81 22.56 -7.97
CA LYS A 280 -3.55 23.77 -7.17
C LYS A 280 -4.28 23.77 -5.82
N PRO A 281 -5.62 23.64 -5.77
CA PRO A 281 -6.34 23.63 -4.49
C PRO A 281 -6.00 22.41 -3.63
N ALA A 282 -5.67 21.28 -4.24
CA ALA A 282 -5.27 20.08 -3.51
C ALA A 282 -3.88 20.25 -2.85
N LEU A 283 -2.92 20.86 -3.55
CA LEU A 283 -1.61 21.19 -2.97
C LEU A 283 -1.74 22.19 -1.81
N GLU A 284 -2.62 23.17 -1.93
CA GLU A 284 -2.91 24.13 -0.86
C GLU A 284 -3.47 23.40 0.37
N ALA A 285 -4.53 22.57 0.18
CA ALA A 285 -5.14 21.81 1.26
C ALA A 285 -4.15 20.87 1.97
N LEU A 286 -3.24 20.22 1.23
CA LEU A 286 -2.19 19.38 1.80
C LEU A 286 -1.16 20.23 2.58
N ARG A 287 -0.69 21.34 2.04
CA ARG A 287 0.28 22.22 2.71
C ARG A 287 -0.29 22.87 3.98
N GLU A 288 -1.57 23.20 3.98
CA GLU A 288 -2.31 23.73 5.13
C GLU A 288 -2.75 22.64 6.12
N ARG A 289 -2.48 21.37 5.82
CA ARG A 289 -2.86 20.19 6.62
C ARG A 289 -4.38 20.06 6.83
N ARG A 290 -5.17 20.52 5.90
CA ARG A 290 -6.60 20.18 5.84
C ARG A 290 -6.85 18.70 5.56
N VAL A 291 -5.90 18.05 4.88
CA VAL A 291 -5.76 16.60 4.77
C VAL A 291 -4.37 16.23 5.25
N GLN A 292 -4.27 15.36 6.24
CA GLN A 292 -3.00 14.93 6.83
C GLN A 292 -2.77 13.44 6.60
N PHE A 293 -1.62 13.08 6.02
CA PHE A 293 -1.22 11.68 5.88
C PHE A 293 -0.37 11.23 7.06
N HIS A 294 -0.61 10.01 7.52
CA HIS A 294 0.14 9.32 8.56
C HIS A 294 0.81 8.07 7.97
N PRO A 295 2.16 7.92 8.16
CA PRO A 295 3.10 8.81 8.83
C PRO A 295 3.50 10.04 7.98
N GLU A 296 4.13 11.01 8.60
CA GLU A 296 4.57 12.29 8.00
C GLU A 296 5.40 12.14 6.70
N ALA A 297 6.15 11.07 6.57
CA ALA A 297 6.90 10.79 5.33
C ALA A 297 5.97 10.62 4.12
N GLN A 298 4.78 10.05 4.32
CA GLN A 298 3.79 9.86 3.27
C GLN A 298 3.05 11.16 2.95
N HIS A 299 2.92 12.06 3.92
CA HIS A 299 2.40 13.40 3.67
C HIS A 299 3.31 14.18 2.69
N ARG A 300 4.62 14.19 2.95
CA ARG A 300 5.60 14.79 2.02
C ARG A 300 5.60 14.13 0.64
N PHE A 301 5.44 12.81 0.59
CA PHE A 301 5.34 12.08 -0.68
C PHE A 301 4.06 12.45 -1.45
N ALA A 302 2.91 12.59 -0.78
CA ALA A 302 1.65 13.00 -1.42
C ALA A 302 1.80 14.37 -2.10
N ILE A 303 2.40 15.36 -1.41
CA ILE A 303 2.67 16.70 -1.96
C ILE A 303 3.60 16.59 -3.18
N ALA A 304 4.79 16.00 -3.02
CA ALA A 304 5.78 15.91 -4.10
C ALA A 304 5.20 15.19 -5.33
N SER A 305 4.48 14.09 -5.10
CA SER A 305 3.88 13.31 -6.20
C SER A 305 2.77 14.07 -6.94
N LEU A 306 2.10 15.01 -6.29
CA LEU A 306 1.08 15.84 -6.91
C LEU A 306 1.69 17.05 -7.64
N GLU A 307 2.77 17.64 -7.09
CA GLU A 307 3.55 18.70 -7.77
C GLU A 307 4.05 18.23 -9.13
N ASP A 308 4.63 17.03 -9.17
CA ASP A 308 5.22 16.42 -10.38
C ASP A 308 4.16 15.74 -11.29
N ALA A 309 2.87 15.76 -10.93
CA ALA A 309 1.85 15.05 -11.69
C ALA A 309 1.70 15.63 -13.11
N PRO A 310 1.97 14.82 -14.17
CA PRO A 310 1.72 15.21 -15.55
C PRO A 310 0.22 15.17 -15.87
N ASP A 311 -0.15 15.68 -17.06
CA ASP A 311 -1.49 15.48 -17.57
C ASP A 311 -1.86 13.99 -17.61
N TRP A 312 -3.10 13.70 -17.24
CA TRP A 312 -3.56 12.35 -17.03
C TRP A 312 -4.23 11.78 -18.28
N ASN A 313 -3.68 10.70 -18.86
CA ASN A 313 -4.35 9.91 -19.88
C ASN A 313 -5.52 9.16 -19.26
N ILE A 314 -6.75 9.49 -19.68
CA ILE A 314 -7.99 8.97 -19.09
C ILE A 314 -8.69 7.93 -19.97
N SER A 315 -8.29 7.71 -21.20
CA SER A 315 -8.91 6.73 -22.12
C SER A 315 -8.20 5.38 -22.12
N ARG A 316 -8.97 4.30 -22.19
CA ARG A 316 -8.50 2.91 -22.24
C ARG A 316 -9.26 2.15 -23.33
N GLN A 317 -8.56 1.31 -24.07
CA GLN A 317 -9.10 0.49 -25.18
C GLN A 317 -9.49 -0.90 -24.71
N ILE A 318 -9.93 -1.02 -23.45
CA ILE A 318 -10.55 -2.22 -22.91
C ILE A 318 -12.07 -2.11 -22.99
N TRP A 319 -12.79 -3.20 -22.76
CA TRP A 319 -14.25 -3.20 -22.89
C TRP A 319 -14.99 -3.05 -21.56
N TRP A 320 -14.41 -3.57 -20.48
CA TRP A 320 -15.01 -3.49 -19.17
C TRP A 320 -14.63 -2.19 -18.44
N GLY A 321 -15.59 -1.33 -18.21
CA GLY A 321 -15.41 -0.04 -17.54
C GLY A 321 -16.51 0.96 -17.89
N HIS A 322 -16.41 2.18 -17.37
CA HIS A 322 -17.31 3.27 -17.75
C HIS A 322 -16.91 3.76 -19.14
N GLN A 323 -17.76 3.52 -20.13
CA GLN A 323 -17.56 3.98 -21.50
C GLN A 323 -17.59 5.52 -21.52
N LEU A 324 -16.67 6.14 -22.27
CA LEU A 324 -16.62 7.59 -22.38
C LEU A 324 -17.97 8.16 -22.84
N PRO A 325 -18.45 9.27 -22.26
CA PRO A 325 -19.70 9.90 -22.66
C PRO A 325 -19.49 10.79 -23.89
N LEU A 326 -19.01 10.17 -24.95
CA LEU A 326 -18.62 10.81 -26.21
C LEU A 326 -19.32 10.12 -27.37
N TRP A 327 -19.91 10.91 -28.26
CA TRP A 327 -20.51 10.45 -29.51
C TRP A 327 -19.91 11.23 -30.68
N GLU A 328 -19.72 10.56 -31.79
CA GLU A 328 -19.23 11.16 -33.03
C GLU A 328 -20.32 11.01 -34.12
N CYS A 329 -20.60 12.07 -34.84
CA CYS A 329 -21.51 12.03 -35.98
C CYS A 329 -20.72 11.72 -37.28
N PRO A 330 -21.39 11.37 -38.41
CA PRO A 330 -20.73 11.11 -39.68
C PRO A 330 -19.90 12.26 -40.24
N ASP A 331 -20.16 13.50 -39.83
CA ASP A 331 -19.39 14.67 -40.21
C ASP A 331 -18.19 14.94 -39.31
N GLY A 332 -17.93 14.04 -38.32
CA GLY A 332 -16.75 14.10 -37.41
C GLY A 332 -16.93 15.08 -36.25
N HIS A 333 -18.13 15.58 -35.95
CA HIS A 333 -18.35 16.38 -34.75
C HIS A 333 -18.41 15.49 -33.52
N VAL A 334 -17.68 15.87 -32.47
CA VAL A 334 -17.67 15.18 -31.18
C VAL A 334 -18.69 15.81 -30.24
N ILE A 335 -19.61 15.01 -29.74
CA ILE A 335 -20.66 15.43 -28.81
C ILE A 335 -20.33 14.81 -27.44
N VAL A 336 -20.34 15.66 -26.40
CA VAL A 336 -20.11 15.25 -25.00
C VAL A 336 -21.42 15.45 -24.25
N ALA A 337 -21.93 14.38 -23.61
CA ALA A 337 -23.20 14.46 -22.88
C ALA A 337 -23.23 13.40 -21.77
N GLU A 338 -24.00 13.61 -20.69
CA GLU A 338 -24.18 12.63 -19.61
C GLU A 338 -25.00 11.41 -20.06
N THR A 339 -25.91 11.65 -20.98
CA THR A 339 -26.81 10.64 -21.59
C THR A 339 -26.72 10.71 -23.10
N GLU A 340 -27.10 9.64 -23.78
CA GLU A 340 -27.09 9.57 -25.23
C GLU A 340 -27.91 10.71 -25.84
N PRO A 341 -27.29 11.55 -26.70
CA PRO A 341 -28.00 12.64 -27.38
C PRO A 341 -28.86 12.11 -28.51
N GLU A 342 -30.00 12.79 -28.79
CA GLU A 342 -30.89 12.41 -29.88
C GLU A 342 -30.31 12.74 -31.26
N ALA A 343 -29.54 13.83 -31.36
CA ALA A 343 -28.93 14.29 -32.60
C ALA A 343 -27.71 15.19 -32.34
N CYS A 344 -26.84 15.29 -33.33
CA CYS A 344 -25.71 16.23 -33.32
C CYS A 344 -26.24 17.68 -33.32
N ALA A 345 -25.80 18.47 -32.35
CA ALA A 345 -26.18 19.87 -32.23
C ALA A 345 -25.67 20.76 -33.40
N GLU A 346 -24.58 20.36 -34.06
CA GLU A 346 -23.94 21.12 -35.14
C GLU A 346 -24.53 20.82 -36.53
N CYS A 347 -24.72 19.53 -36.86
CA CYS A 347 -25.19 19.12 -38.19
C CYS A 347 -26.59 18.51 -38.20
N GLY A 348 -27.21 18.27 -37.04
CA GLY A 348 -28.54 17.69 -36.92
C GLY A 348 -28.64 16.18 -37.22
N SER A 349 -27.50 15.48 -37.44
CA SER A 349 -27.51 14.04 -37.69
C SER A 349 -27.93 13.26 -36.45
N GLY A 350 -28.89 12.33 -36.61
CA GLY A 350 -29.27 11.35 -35.59
C GLY A 350 -28.43 10.07 -35.62
N GLU A 351 -27.52 9.95 -36.59
CA GLU A 351 -26.56 8.83 -36.63
C GLU A 351 -25.36 9.21 -35.76
N LEU A 352 -25.33 8.67 -34.56
CA LEU A 352 -24.28 8.94 -33.56
C LEU A 352 -23.62 7.64 -33.14
N GLU A 353 -22.29 7.60 -33.21
CA GLU A 353 -21.51 6.48 -32.78
C GLU A 353 -20.84 6.81 -31.43
N ARG A 354 -21.09 6.00 -30.40
CA ARG A 354 -20.48 6.18 -29.10
C ARG A 354 -19.03 5.69 -29.12
N SER A 355 -18.14 6.45 -28.50
CA SER A 355 -16.74 6.04 -28.32
C SER A 355 -16.64 4.64 -27.71
N GLU A 356 -15.81 3.77 -28.28
CA GLU A 356 -15.56 2.43 -27.74
C GLU A 356 -14.67 2.42 -26.50
N ASP A 357 -13.89 3.49 -26.29
CA ASP A 357 -12.99 3.62 -25.16
C ASP A 357 -13.75 3.70 -23.84
N VAL A 358 -13.14 3.17 -22.80
CA VAL A 358 -13.60 3.33 -21.41
C VAL A 358 -12.67 4.25 -20.63
N LEU A 359 -13.16 4.81 -19.54
CA LEU A 359 -12.37 5.63 -18.63
C LEU A 359 -11.36 4.78 -17.84
N ASP A 360 -10.23 5.38 -17.52
CA ASP A 360 -9.30 4.84 -16.54
C ASP A 360 -10.02 4.51 -15.23
N THR A 361 -9.73 3.35 -14.65
CA THR A 361 -10.31 2.90 -13.37
C THR A 361 -10.23 3.96 -12.27
N TRP A 362 -9.14 4.72 -12.25
CA TRP A 362 -8.91 5.74 -11.24
C TRP A 362 -9.75 7.00 -11.44
N PHE A 363 -10.33 7.20 -12.62
CA PHE A 363 -11.25 8.31 -12.89
C PHE A 363 -12.54 8.12 -12.09
N SER A 364 -13.12 6.94 -12.14
CA SER A 364 -14.29 6.63 -11.32
C SER A 364 -13.94 6.53 -9.83
N SER A 365 -12.81 5.91 -9.47
CA SER A 365 -12.39 5.73 -8.08
C SER A 365 -12.15 7.05 -7.34
N ALA A 366 -11.82 8.13 -8.05
CA ALA A 366 -11.65 9.48 -7.48
C ALA A 366 -12.93 10.05 -6.86
N LEU A 367 -14.10 9.54 -7.22
CA LEU A 367 -15.40 10.02 -6.75
C LEU A 367 -15.90 9.26 -5.51
N TRP A 368 -15.14 8.26 -5.03
CA TRP A 368 -15.60 7.35 -3.97
C TRP A 368 -16.16 8.05 -2.73
N PRO A 369 -15.54 9.12 -2.18
CA PRO A 369 -15.99 9.73 -0.93
C PRO A 369 -17.39 10.34 -0.99
N PHE A 370 -17.89 10.73 -2.16
CA PHE A 370 -19.15 11.43 -2.31
C PHE A 370 -20.13 10.75 -3.28
N ALA A 371 -19.66 10.10 -4.34
CA ALA A 371 -20.55 9.36 -5.25
C ALA A 371 -21.21 8.16 -4.56
N THR A 372 -20.53 7.50 -3.61
CA THR A 372 -21.12 6.44 -2.78
C THR A 372 -22.23 6.93 -1.88
N LEU A 373 -22.23 8.20 -1.53
CA LEU A 373 -23.22 8.87 -0.69
C LEU A 373 -24.36 9.50 -1.51
N GLY A 374 -24.33 9.34 -2.85
CA GLY A 374 -25.42 9.70 -3.73
C GLY A 374 -25.18 10.92 -4.62
N TRP A 375 -24.01 11.59 -4.56
CA TRP A 375 -23.70 12.66 -5.50
C TRP A 375 -23.88 12.17 -6.97
N PRO A 376 -24.44 12.99 -7.89
CA PRO A 376 -24.67 14.43 -7.82
C PRO A 376 -25.99 14.89 -7.16
N ASP A 377 -26.79 13.98 -6.61
CA ASP A 377 -28.00 14.37 -5.89
C ASP A 377 -27.67 14.85 -4.47
N ASP A 378 -28.48 15.78 -3.95
CA ASP A 378 -28.39 16.26 -2.56
C ASP A 378 -29.09 15.27 -1.61
N THR A 379 -28.37 14.24 -1.19
CA THR A 379 -28.88 13.19 -0.31
C THR A 379 -28.66 13.47 1.17
N GLU A 380 -29.41 12.80 2.04
CA GLU A 380 -29.19 12.85 3.50
C GLU A 380 -27.82 12.24 3.87
N ASP A 381 -27.44 11.12 3.24
CA ASP A 381 -26.14 10.47 3.46
C ASP A 381 -24.98 11.41 3.09
N LEU A 382 -25.09 12.14 1.98
CA LEU A 382 -24.08 13.10 1.55
C LEU A 382 -23.91 14.24 2.57
N ARG A 383 -25.02 14.81 3.06
CA ARG A 383 -24.98 15.88 4.08
C ARG A 383 -24.45 15.40 5.44
N THR A 384 -24.64 14.10 5.75
CA THR A 384 -24.27 13.54 7.05
C THR A 384 -22.83 13.08 7.07
N PHE A 385 -22.33 12.46 6.00
CA PHE A 385 -21.07 11.72 5.99
C PHE A 385 -19.96 12.34 5.13
N TYR A 386 -20.24 13.45 4.42
CA TYR A 386 -19.21 14.20 3.71
C TYR A 386 -19.00 15.58 4.37
N PRO A 387 -17.75 16.00 4.63
CA PRO A 387 -16.53 15.21 4.49
C PRO A 387 -16.43 14.06 5.51
N GLY A 388 -15.68 13.01 5.15
CA GLY A 388 -15.34 11.94 6.08
C GLY A 388 -14.20 12.33 7.02
N ASP A 389 -13.97 11.54 8.07
CA ASP A 389 -12.90 11.78 9.03
C ASP A 389 -11.59 11.14 8.60
N LEU A 390 -11.64 9.86 8.19
CA LEU A 390 -10.47 9.03 7.95
C LEU A 390 -10.62 8.18 6.69
N ASN A 391 -9.57 8.18 5.85
CA ASN A 391 -9.37 7.15 4.84
C ASN A 391 -8.12 6.32 5.13
N THR A 392 -8.06 5.09 4.65
CA THR A 392 -6.88 4.24 4.82
C THR A 392 -6.55 3.49 3.54
N THR A 393 -5.26 3.45 3.20
CA THR A 393 -4.78 2.80 1.99
C THR A 393 -3.31 2.39 2.11
N ALA A 394 -2.79 1.73 1.06
CA ALA A 394 -1.38 1.47 0.91
C ALA A 394 -0.67 2.59 0.14
N ARG A 395 0.63 2.75 0.37
CA ARG A 395 1.45 3.83 -0.21
C ARG A 395 1.51 3.82 -1.74
N ASP A 396 1.38 2.66 -2.37
CA ASP A 396 1.49 2.48 -3.81
C ASP A 396 0.34 3.12 -4.61
N ILE A 397 -0.78 3.45 -3.96
CA ILE A 397 -1.91 4.12 -4.60
C ILE A 397 -2.20 5.55 -4.09
N ILE A 398 -1.29 6.17 -3.36
CA ILE A 398 -1.42 7.59 -2.96
C ILE A 398 -1.59 8.47 -4.22
N ARG A 399 -0.73 8.33 -5.21
CA ARG A 399 -0.78 9.09 -6.47
C ARG A 399 -2.03 8.77 -7.29
N LEU A 400 -2.48 7.51 -7.25
CA LEU A 400 -3.57 7.02 -8.09
C LEU A 400 -4.94 7.30 -7.49
N TRP A 401 -5.06 7.27 -6.18
CA TRP A 401 -6.36 7.29 -5.52
C TRP A 401 -6.50 8.46 -4.55
N GLU A 402 -5.64 8.58 -3.54
CA GLU A 402 -5.78 9.61 -2.51
C GLU A 402 -5.73 11.03 -3.08
N ASN A 403 -4.67 11.34 -3.84
CA ASN A 403 -4.53 12.67 -4.45
C ASN A 403 -5.71 12.97 -5.39
N ARG A 404 -6.23 11.95 -6.08
CA ARG A 404 -7.38 12.12 -6.99
C ARG A 404 -8.68 12.35 -6.26
N MET A 405 -8.93 11.68 -5.14
CA MET A 405 -10.09 11.96 -4.29
C MET A 405 -10.04 13.38 -3.74
N ILE A 406 -8.84 13.83 -3.31
CA ILE A 406 -8.67 15.19 -2.75
C ILE A 406 -8.99 16.25 -3.80
N PHE A 407 -8.39 16.20 -4.99
CA PHE A 407 -8.67 17.24 -5.99
C PHE A 407 -10.10 17.17 -6.56
N SER A 408 -10.66 15.95 -6.71
CA SER A 408 -12.05 15.79 -7.18
C SER A 408 -13.06 16.26 -6.13
N GLY A 409 -12.81 16.00 -4.84
CA GLY A 409 -13.63 16.50 -3.75
C GLY A 409 -13.63 18.03 -3.67
N LEU A 410 -12.46 18.64 -3.73
CA LEU A 410 -12.34 20.10 -3.74
C LEU A 410 -13.02 20.73 -4.96
N GLU A 411 -12.90 20.12 -6.13
CA GLU A 411 -13.50 20.62 -7.37
C GLU A 411 -15.03 20.51 -7.37
N LEU A 412 -15.58 19.38 -6.93
CA LEU A 412 -17.00 19.07 -7.07
C LEU A 412 -17.83 19.39 -5.82
N MET A 413 -17.23 19.26 -4.64
CA MET A 413 -17.91 19.47 -3.36
C MET A 413 -17.50 20.78 -2.67
N GLY A 414 -16.40 21.40 -3.09
CA GLY A 414 -15.85 22.62 -2.50
C GLY A 414 -15.14 22.41 -1.16
N ASP A 415 -14.98 21.18 -0.71
CA ASP A 415 -14.28 20.83 0.52
C ASP A 415 -13.46 19.54 0.36
N VAL A 416 -12.49 19.31 1.29
CA VAL A 416 -11.69 18.09 1.33
C VAL A 416 -12.57 16.86 1.57
N PRO A 417 -12.23 15.70 1.01
CA PRO A 417 -13.06 14.50 1.16
C PRO A 417 -12.94 13.83 2.55
N PHE A 418 -11.84 14.06 3.26
CA PHE A 418 -11.52 13.54 4.59
C PHE A 418 -10.39 14.37 5.22
N SER A 419 -10.28 14.35 6.56
CA SER A 419 -9.23 15.07 7.29
C SER A 419 -7.92 14.28 7.39
N ASP A 420 -8.00 12.96 7.51
CA ASP A 420 -6.85 12.10 7.78
C ASP A 420 -6.75 10.93 6.80
N VAL A 421 -5.51 10.56 6.43
CA VAL A 421 -5.19 9.39 5.62
C VAL A 421 -4.14 8.54 6.32
N VAL A 422 -4.52 7.33 6.71
CA VAL A 422 -3.59 6.37 7.31
C VAL A 422 -3.03 5.43 6.24
N ILE A 423 -1.71 5.49 6.06
CA ILE A 423 -1.00 4.61 5.14
C ILE A 423 -0.49 3.40 5.90
N HIS A 424 -1.16 2.27 5.70
CA HIS A 424 -0.79 1.00 6.32
C HIS A 424 0.38 0.32 5.59
N SER A 425 1.08 -0.56 6.32
CA SER A 425 2.15 -1.41 5.77
C SER A 425 1.61 -2.41 4.72
N LEU A 426 2.46 -2.79 3.77
CA LEU A 426 2.22 -3.95 2.93
C LEU A 426 2.73 -5.21 3.63
N VAL A 427 1.89 -6.25 3.68
CA VAL A 427 2.29 -7.56 4.21
C VAL A 427 2.85 -8.40 3.06
N HIS A 428 4.13 -8.72 3.15
CA HIS A 428 4.86 -9.53 2.19
C HIS A 428 4.71 -11.03 2.48
N ALA A 429 4.89 -11.85 1.45
CA ALA A 429 4.93 -13.31 1.61
C ALA A 429 6.11 -13.73 2.51
N PRO A 430 6.04 -14.89 3.22
CA PRO A 430 7.15 -15.39 4.04
C PRO A 430 8.46 -15.58 3.29
N THR A 431 8.40 -15.78 1.98
CA THR A 431 9.56 -15.90 1.08
C THR A 431 10.12 -14.56 0.61
N GLY A 432 9.55 -13.46 1.06
CA GLY A 432 9.81 -12.10 0.56
C GLY A 432 8.99 -11.76 -0.69
N GLY A 433 8.85 -10.47 -0.95
CA GLY A 433 8.11 -9.95 -2.10
C GLY A 433 6.59 -9.87 -1.89
N ARG A 434 5.92 -9.20 -2.82
CA ARG A 434 4.47 -8.93 -2.75
C ARG A 434 3.65 -10.22 -2.85
N MET A 435 2.63 -10.35 -2.01
CA MET A 435 1.66 -11.45 -2.12
C MET A 435 0.88 -11.35 -3.42
N SER A 436 0.75 -12.46 -4.13
CA SER A 436 0.00 -12.54 -5.40
C SER A 436 -0.80 -13.84 -5.49
N LYS A 437 -2.09 -13.71 -5.83
CA LYS A 437 -2.94 -14.88 -6.10
C LYS A 437 -2.46 -15.68 -7.32
N SER A 438 -1.94 -15.00 -8.33
CA SER A 438 -1.44 -15.64 -9.56
C SER A 438 -0.13 -16.42 -9.35
N LEU A 439 0.67 -16.04 -8.36
CA LEU A 439 1.91 -16.73 -7.97
C LEU A 439 1.70 -17.76 -6.85
N GLY A 440 0.48 -17.88 -6.33
CA GLY A 440 0.18 -18.78 -5.21
C GLY A 440 0.81 -18.34 -3.87
N THR A 441 1.33 -17.12 -3.78
CA THR A 441 1.95 -16.57 -2.56
C THR A 441 0.96 -15.80 -1.66
N GLY A 442 -0.30 -15.64 -2.13
CA GLY A 442 -1.34 -14.95 -1.38
C GLY A 442 -1.84 -15.80 -0.22
N MET A 443 -1.95 -15.19 0.98
CA MET A 443 -2.58 -15.83 2.12
C MET A 443 -4.10 -15.71 2.03
N ASN A 444 -4.79 -16.84 2.27
CA ASN A 444 -6.25 -16.85 2.33
C ASN A 444 -6.70 -16.49 3.76
N PRO A 445 -7.32 -15.34 3.99
CA PRO A 445 -7.75 -14.95 5.34
C PRO A 445 -8.79 -15.92 5.94
N ILE A 446 -9.65 -16.53 5.13
CA ILE A 446 -10.61 -17.52 5.63
C ILE A 446 -9.90 -18.76 6.19
N ALA A 447 -8.85 -19.25 5.51
CA ALA A 447 -8.07 -20.38 6.01
C ALA A 447 -7.38 -20.05 7.35
N GLN A 448 -6.89 -18.84 7.53
CA GLN A 448 -6.33 -18.36 8.80
C GLN A 448 -7.40 -18.31 9.90
N ILE A 449 -8.59 -17.78 9.58
CA ILE A 449 -9.72 -17.72 10.50
C ILE A 449 -10.16 -19.13 10.92
N GLU A 450 -10.22 -20.08 9.99
CA GLU A 450 -10.60 -21.48 10.29
C GLU A 450 -9.56 -22.20 11.15
N THR A 451 -8.28 -21.89 10.96
CA THR A 451 -7.19 -22.53 11.71
C THR A 451 -6.98 -21.93 13.09
N TYR A 452 -7.00 -20.60 13.21
CA TYR A 452 -6.60 -19.89 14.42
C TYR A 452 -7.73 -19.11 15.10
N GLY A 453 -8.83 -18.86 14.39
CA GLY A 453 -9.92 -17.99 14.83
C GLY A 453 -9.80 -16.55 14.30
N ALA A 454 -10.95 -15.86 14.23
CA ALA A 454 -11.01 -14.49 13.69
C ALA A 454 -10.23 -13.50 14.56
N ASP A 455 -10.38 -13.53 15.88
CA ASP A 455 -9.68 -12.64 16.81
C ASP A 455 -8.15 -12.80 16.76
N ALA A 456 -7.68 -14.05 16.67
CA ALA A 456 -6.26 -14.33 16.52
C ALA A 456 -5.69 -13.77 15.21
N THR A 457 -6.46 -13.91 14.13
CA THR A 457 -6.08 -13.37 12.81
C THR A 457 -6.03 -11.83 12.84
N ARG A 458 -7.02 -11.16 13.46
CA ARG A 458 -7.04 -9.70 13.65
C ARG A 458 -5.83 -9.21 14.46
N TYR A 459 -5.60 -9.85 15.62
CA TYR A 459 -4.46 -9.56 16.49
C TYR A 459 -3.13 -9.64 15.72
N GLY A 460 -2.90 -10.73 14.99
CA GLY A 460 -1.69 -10.93 14.22
C GLY A 460 -1.51 -9.90 13.11
N LEU A 461 -2.60 -9.52 12.41
CA LEU A 461 -2.55 -8.48 11.38
C LEU A 461 -2.23 -7.10 11.98
N MET A 462 -2.86 -6.73 13.10
CA MET A 462 -2.59 -5.46 13.78
C MET A 462 -1.16 -5.41 14.35
N LYS A 463 -0.64 -6.51 14.86
CA LYS A 463 0.76 -6.61 15.32
C LYS A 463 1.76 -6.41 14.18
N MET A 464 1.38 -6.76 12.94
CA MET A 464 2.18 -6.53 11.73
C MET A 464 1.92 -5.17 11.07
N ALA A 465 0.96 -4.38 11.54
CA ALA A 465 0.55 -3.11 10.96
C ALA A 465 1.46 -1.94 11.40
N SER A 466 2.77 -2.07 11.17
CA SER A 466 3.75 -1.02 11.43
C SER A 466 3.77 0.03 10.29
N SER A 467 4.54 1.10 10.45
CA SER A 467 4.79 2.11 9.40
C SER A 467 5.70 1.58 8.26
N GLN A 468 6.28 0.39 8.41
CA GLN A 468 7.14 -0.27 7.43
C GLN A 468 6.51 -1.59 6.97
N ASP A 469 6.87 -2.02 5.77
CA ASP A 469 6.41 -3.31 5.26
C ASP A 469 6.86 -4.46 6.15
N ALA A 470 5.93 -5.36 6.44
CA ALA A 470 6.16 -6.51 7.30
C ALA A 470 6.10 -7.83 6.52
N THR A 471 6.89 -8.80 6.94
CA THR A 471 6.73 -10.18 6.45
C THR A 471 5.62 -10.87 7.24
N PHE A 472 4.75 -11.59 6.56
CA PHE A 472 3.68 -12.35 7.19
C PHE A 472 4.22 -13.33 8.23
N SER A 473 3.66 -13.29 9.43
CA SER A 473 4.06 -14.13 10.58
C SER A 473 2.87 -14.93 11.12
N GLU A 474 2.87 -16.24 10.91
CA GLU A 474 1.93 -17.13 11.59
C GLU A 474 2.13 -17.13 13.11
N GLY A 475 3.34 -16.90 13.58
CA GLY A 475 3.65 -16.81 15.02
C GLY A 475 2.89 -15.68 15.71
N ALA A 476 2.71 -14.52 15.05
CA ALA A 476 1.91 -13.42 15.57
C ALA A 476 0.42 -13.80 15.70
N ILE A 477 -0.12 -14.57 14.75
CA ILE A 477 -1.50 -15.06 14.80
C ILE A 477 -1.66 -16.10 15.94
N GLU A 478 -0.69 -17.01 16.08
CA GLU A 478 -0.71 -18.01 17.16
C GLU A 478 -0.63 -17.37 18.55
N GLU A 479 0.11 -16.27 18.70
CA GLU A 479 0.18 -15.47 19.93
C GLU A 479 -1.21 -14.92 20.27
N GLY A 480 -1.93 -14.34 19.30
CA GLY A 480 -3.31 -13.89 19.46
C GLY A 480 -4.25 -15.03 19.89
N ARG A 481 -4.09 -16.24 19.35
CA ARG A 481 -4.87 -17.40 19.78
C ARG A 481 -4.59 -17.78 21.24
N LYS A 482 -3.33 -17.72 21.66
CA LYS A 482 -2.96 -17.99 23.07
C LYS A 482 -3.58 -16.95 24.01
N LEU A 483 -3.55 -15.67 23.59
CA LEU A 483 -4.17 -14.56 24.34
C LEU A 483 -5.67 -14.77 24.50
N ALA A 484 -6.40 -15.05 23.41
CA ALA A 484 -7.84 -15.33 23.45
C ALA A 484 -8.20 -16.47 24.39
N ASN A 485 -7.46 -17.59 24.31
CA ASN A 485 -7.66 -18.74 25.18
C ASN A 485 -7.38 -18.42 26.65
N LYS A 486 -6.37 -17.61 26.93
CA LYS A 486 -6.02 -17.22 28.30
C LYS A 486 -7.08 -16.29 28.90
N LEU A 487 -7.48 -15.28 28.15
CA LEU A 487 -8.58 -14.38 28.52
C LEU A 487 -9.88 -15.14 28.81
N TRP A 488 -10.25 -16.07 27.93
CA TRP A 488 -11.42 -16.92 28.12
C TRP A 488 -11.37 -17.73 29.43
N ASN A 489 -10.21 -18.36 29.70
CA ASN A 489 -10.05 -19.15 30.91
C ASN A 489 -10.05 -18.30 32.19
N ALA A 490 -9.42 -17.12 32.14
CA ALA A 490 -9.43 -16.16 33.24
C ALA A 490 -10.84 -15.64 33.54
N SER A 491 -11.59 -15.28 32.51
CA SER A 491 -12.99 -14.84 32.63
C SER A 491 -13.89 -15.96 33.20
N ARG A 492 -13.71 -17.19 32.71
CA ARG A 492 -14.44 -18.35 33.23
C ARG A 492 -14.15 -18.59 34.71
N LEU A 493 -12.88 -18.41 35.16
CA LEU A 493 -12.52 -18.51 36.56
C LEU A 493 -13.30 -17.51 37.41
N LEU A 494 -13.37 -16.26 37.01
CA LEU A 494 -14.07 -15.19 37.74
C LEU A 494 -15.58 -15.43 37.78
N LEU A 495 -16.19 -15.80 36.65
CA LEU A 495 -17.62 -16.12 36.57
C LEU A 495 -17.98 -17.32 37.44
N GLN A 496 -17.16 -18.36 37.47
CA GLN A 496 -17.36 -19.55 38.34
C GLN A 496 -17.10 -19.23 39.81
N ALA A 497 -16.24 -18.26 40.13
CA ALA A 497 -16.05 -17.80 41.51
C ALA A 497 -17.24 -16.95 42.02
N GLY A 498 -18.16 -16.54 41.15
CA GLY A 498 -19.39 -15.88 41.53
C GLY A 498 -19.36 -14.36 41.43
N VAL A 499 -18.72 -13.79 40.42
CA VAL A 499 -18.79 -12.32 40.12
C VAL A 499 -20.24 -11.95 39.81
N THR A 500 -20.84 -11.12 40.63
CA THR A 500 -22.21 -10.61 40.50
C THR A 500 -22.31 -9.09 40.47
N GLU A 501 -21.22 -8.40 40.80
CA GLU A 501 -21.09 -6.92 40.78
C GLU A 501 -19.82 -6.52 40.04
N LEU A 502 -19.85 -5.33 39.44
CA LEU A 502 -18.75 -4.74 38.69
C LEU A 502 -18.36 -3.39 39.30
N GLU A 503 -17.97 -3.42 40.57
CA GLU A 503 -17.60 -2.21 41.32
C GLU A 503 -16.13 -2.30 41.81
N THR A 504 -15.41 -1.19 41.73
CA THR A 504 -14.05 -1.11 42.25
C THR A 504 -14.05 -0.86 43.75
N ARG A 505 -13.64 -1.84 44.52
CA ARG A 505 -13.50 -1.79 46.00
C ARG A 505 -12.12 -2.34 46.41
N PRO A 506 -11.00 -1.67 45.98
CA PRO A 506 -9.67 -2.22 46.22
C PRO A 506 -9.29 -2.11 47.69
N GLU A 507 -8.88 -3.22 48.29
CA GLU A 507 -8.40 -3.33 49.68
C GLU A 507 -6.91 -3.70 49.75
N SER A 508 -6.40 -4.40 48.72
CA SER A 508 -5.05 -4.94 48.71
C SER A 508 -4.14 -4.23 47.72
N LEU A 509 -2.82 -4.34 47.91
CA LEU A 509 -1.81 -3.74 47.04
C LEU A 509 -1.99 -4.19 45.59
N GLU A 510 -2.23 -5.46 45.33
CA GLU A 510 -2.42 -6.01 43.99
C GLU A 510 -3.72 -5.53 43.31
N GLU A 511 -4.76 -5.17 44.07
CA GLU A 511 -5.98 -4.59 43.54
C GLU A 511 -5.79 -3.12 43.14
N HIS A 512 -5.11 -2.32 43.96
CA HIS A 512 -4.71 -0.96 43.59
C HIS A 512 -3.79 -0.97 42.38
N TRP A 513 -2.79 -1.87 42.38
CA TRP A 513 -1.85 -2.03 41.27
C TRP A 513 -2.55 -2.34 39.94
N ILE A 514 -3.44 -3.35 39.87
CA ILE A 514 -4.07 -3.72 38.60
C ILE A 514 -4.96 -2.61 38.04
N LEU A 515 -5.68 -1.87 38.92
CA LEU A 515 -6.50 -0.75 38.50
C LEU A 515 -5.64 0.41 37.97
N ALA A 516 -4.50 0.66 38.60
CA ALA A 516 -3.52 1.63 38.14
C ALA A 516 -2.85 1.20 36.82
N ARG A 517 -2.51 -0.07 36.66
CA ARG A 517 -2.01 -0.64 35.39
C ARG A 517 -3.01 -0.51 34.25
N LEU A 518 -4.29 -0.80 34.50
CA LEU A 518 -5.38 -0.58 33.53
C LEU A 518 -5.46 0.89 33.11
N SER A 519 -5.30 1.82 34.06
CA SER A 519 -5.33 3.26 33.79
C SER A 519 -4.13 3.74 32.99
N ALA A 520 -2.92 3.30 33.35
CA ALA A 520 -1.70 3.64 32.64
C ALA A 520 -1.69 3.07 31.21
N THR A 521 -2.04 1.79 31.05
CA THR A 521 -2.11 1.17 29.72
C THR A 521 -3.21 1.80 28.86
N GLN A 522 -4.36 2.17 29.45
CA GLN A 522 -5.42 2.87 28.71
C GLN A 522 -4.92 4.19 28.14
N ARG A 523 -4.23 5.04 28.94
CA ARG A 523 -3.65 6.30 28.44
C ARG A 523 -2.65 6.09 27.33
N ALA A 524 -1.79 5.05 27.45
CA ALA A 524 -0.87 4.67 26.38
C ALA A 524 -1.63 4.27 25.10
N CYS A 525 -2.67 3.43 25.24
CA CYS A 525 -3.52 3.02 24.11
C CYS A 525 -4.23 4.21 23.46
N GLU A 526 -4.73 5.17 24.22
CA GLU A 526 -5.33 6.40 23.70
C GLU A 526 -4.32 7.23 22.89
N GLY A 527 -3.07 7.32 23.35
CA GLY A 527 -1.97 7.91 22.59
C GLY A 527 -1.66 7.17 21.29
N TYR A 528 -1.55 5.84 21.34
CA TYR A 528 -1.32 5.03 20.14
C TYR A 528 -2.46 5.12 19.13
N LEU A 529 -3.71 5.17 19.60
CA LEU A 529 -4.87 5.36 18.71
C LEU A 529 -4.85 6.72 18.03
N ALA A 530 -4.44 7.78 18.75
CA ALA A 530 -4.31 9.12 18.18
C ALA A 530 -3.20 9.21 17.11
N GLU A 531 -2.18 8.35 17.20
CA GLU A 531 -1.06 8.27 16.27
C GLU A 531 -1.19 7.14 15.24
N PHE A 532 -2.28 6.36 15.31
CA PHE A 532 -2.51 5.15 14.48
C PHE A 532 -1.42 4.08 14.63
N ASP A 533 -0.80 3.97 15.79
CA ASP A 533 0.21 2.97 16.13
C ASP A 533 -0.43 1.69 16.69
N PHE A 534 -0.93 0.85 15.81
CA PHE A 534 -1.62 -0.38 16.20
C PHE A 534 -0.67 -1.47 16.72
N THR A 535 0.60 -1.43 16.39
CA THR A 535 1.59 -2.41 16.85
C THR A 535 1.83 -2.28 18.35
N HIS A 536 2.13 -1.08 18.84
CA HIS A 536 2.31 -0.83 20.27
C HIS A 536 1.00 -0.99 21.06
N LEU A 537 -0.14 -0.57 20.47
CA LEU A 537 -1.46 -0.82 21.06
C LEU A 537 -1.67 -2.31 21.38
N VAL A 538 -1.38 -3.18 20.42
CA VAL A 538 -1.59 -4.62 20.56
C VAL A 538 -0.60 -5.23 21.56
N ASP A 539 0.66 -4.79 21.56
CA ASP A 539 1.69 -5.28 22.49
C ASP A 539 1.38 -4.90 23.95
N ASP A 540 1.00 -3.65 24.21
CA ASP A 540 0.64 -3.22 25.56
C ASP A 540 -0.62 -3.92 26.08
N LEU A 541 -1.64 -4.09 25.23
CA LEU A 541 -2.84 -4.85 25.58
C LEU A 541 -2.53 -6.35 25.83
N TYR A 542 -1.58 -6.92 25.09
CA TYR A 542 -1.11 -8.28 25.35
C TYR A 542 -0.50 -8.39 26.74
N HIS A 543 0.46 -7.53 27.08
CA HIS A 543 1.14 -7.55 28.37
C HIS A 543 0.18 -7.28 29.53
N LEU A 544 -0.69 -6.28 29.38
CA LEU A 544 -1.74 -6.04 30.38
C LEU A 544 -2.63 -7.26 30.63
N THR A 545 -3.05 -7.95 29.56
CA THR A 545 -3.97 -9.08 29.67
C THR A 545 -3.27 -10.35 30.13
N PHE A 546 -2.17 -10.71 29.44
CA PHE A 546 -1.51 -11.99 29.64
C PHE A 546 -0.68 -12.02 30.91
N ASP A 547 0.18 -11.01 31.07
CA ASP A 547 1.12 -10.95 32.18
C ASP A 547 0.44 -10.34 33.43
N ASP A 548 0.00 -9.07 33.35
CA ASP A 548 -0.46 -8.33 34.51
C ASP A 548 -1.78 -8.89 35.08
N PHE A 549 -2.81 -8.99 34.25
CA PHE A 549 -4.12 -9.44 34.71
C PHE A 549 -4.14 -10.95 35.02
N CYS A 550 -3.72 -11.79 34.07
CA CYS A 550 -3.87 -13.25 34.22
C CYS A 550 -2.77 -13.86 35.10
N ASP A 551 -1.49 -13.55 34.87
CA ASP A 551 -0.38 -14.24 35.54
C ASP A 551 -0.04 -13.63 36.92
N TRP A 552 -0.28 -12.33 37.09
CA TRP A 552 0.03 -11.68 38.35
C TRP A 552 -1.21 -11.44 39.20
N TYR A 553 -2.15 -10.62 38.73
CA TYR A 553 -3.29 -10.22 39.55
C TYR A 553 -4.16 -11.38 39.97
N LEU A 554 -4.68 -12.15 39.01
CA LEU A 554 -5.58 -13.27 39.34
C LEU A 554 -4.93 -14.36 40.19
N GLU A 555 -3.64 -14.64 40.02
CA GLU A 555 -2.92 -15.60 40.86
C GLU A 555 -2.69 -15.03 42.28
N ALA A 556 -2.45 -13.72 42.42
CA ALA A 556 -2.27 -13.08 43.73
C ALA A 556 -3.55 -13.09 44.58
N ILE A 557 -4.72 -12.87 43.97
CA ILE A 557 -6.03 -12.84 44.69
C ILE A 557 -6.74 -14.17 44.70
N LYS A 558 -6.17 -15.23 44.14
CA LYS A 558 -6.85 -16.51 43.88
C LYS A 558 -7.48 -17.15 45.14
N GLU A 559 -6.79 -17.06 46.27
CA GLU A 559 -7.29 -17.61 47.54
C GLU A 559 -8.51 -16.83 48.03
N ARG A 560 -8.53 -15.50 47.88
CA ARG A 560 -9.66 -14.63 48.20
C ARG A 560 -10.89 -14.94 47.30
N LEU A 561 -10.65 -15.14 45.99
CA LEU A 561 -11.70 -15.52 45.06
C LEU A 561 -12.36 -16.86 45.46
N TYR A 562 -11.58 -17.87 45.83
CA TYR A 562 -12.11 -19.16 46.27
C TYR A 562 -12.78 -19.10 47.66
N ALA A 563 -12.40 -18.16 48.51
CA ALA A 563 -13.06 -17.90 49.78
C ALA A 563 -14.40 -17.16 49.61
N GLY A 564 -14.73 -16.68 48.40
CA GLY A 564 -15.96 -15.93 48.15
C GLY A 564 -15.92 -14.48 48.66
N ASP A 565 -14.74 -13.88 48.75
CA ASP A 565 -14.53 -12.46 49.15
C ASP A 565 -15.25 -11.53 48.16
N SER A 566 -16.29 -10.85 48.63
CA SER A 566 -17.17 -10.04 47.79
C SER A 566 -16.48 -8.84 47.17
N ASP A 567 -15.54 -8.20 47.86
CA ASP A 567 -14.88 -6.99 47.39
C ASP A 567 -13.79 -7.37 46.37
N ALA A 568 -13.08 -8.48 46.60
CA ALA A 568 -12.15 -9.03 45.62
C ALA A 568 -12.87 -9.48 44.32
N LEU A 569 -14.04 -10.11 44.44
CA LEU A 569 -14.83 -10.50 43.28
C LEU A 569 -15.38 -9.31 42.49
N ALA A 570 -15.90 -8.28 43.18
CA ALA A 570 -16.42 -7.07 42.56
C ALA A 570 -15.31 -6.30 41.83
N THR A 571 -14.16 -6.12 42.49
CA THR A 571 -12.97 -5.42 41.91
C THR A 571 -12.41 -6.19 40.70
N ALA A 572 -12.30 -7.55 40.80
CA ALA A 572 -11.84 -8.36 39.66
C ALA A 572 -12.84 -8.34 38.49
N GLY A 573 -14.14 -8.30 38.80
CA GLY A 573 -15.18 -8.14 37.79
C GLY A 573 -15.11 -6.80 37.05
N ALA A 574 -14.93 -5.70 37.80
CA ALA A 574 -14.75 -4.37 37.23
C ALA A 574 -13.45 -4.24 36.41
N ALA A 575 -12.34 -4.84 36.88
CA ALA A 575 -11.11 -4.91 36.12
C ALA A 575 -11.26 -5.69 34.81
N LEU A 576 -11.96 -6.84 34.83
CA LEU A 576 -12.28 -7.60 33.61
C LEU A 576 -13.16 -6.79 32.66
N GLU A 577 -14.21 -6.13 33.14
CA GLU A 577 -15.09 -5.29 32.33
C GLU A 577 -14.28 -4.23 31.57
N ARG A 578 -13.41 -3.52 32.25
CA ARG A 578 -12.56 -2.48 31.65
C ARG A 578 -11.58 -3.07 30.63
N LEU A 579 -10.95 -4.22 30.96
CA LEU A 579 -10.04 -4.93 30.06
C LEU A 579 -10.74 -5.36 28.77
N LEU A 580 -11.98 -5.86 28.86
CA LEU A 580 -12.77 -6.24 27.69
C LEU A 580 -13.06 -5.05 26.77
N LYS A 581 -13.38 -3.88 27.34
CA LYS A 581 -13.59 -2.64 26.58
C LYS A 581 -12.32 -2.22 25.82
N LEU A 582 -11.14 -2.30 26.44
CA LEU A 582 -9.87 -1.97 25.81
C LEU A 582 -9.48 -2.95 24.71
N LEU A 583 -9.73 -4.24 24.90
CA LEU A 583 -9.40 -5.30 23.94
C LEU A 583 -10.38 -5.42 22.77
N HIS A 584 -11.61 -4.92 22.91
CA HIS A 584 -12.68 -5.16 21.94
C HIS A 584 -12.34 -4.71 20.52
N PRO A 585 -11.70 -3.55 20.27
CA PRO A 585 -11.30 -3.15 18.92
C PRO A 585 -10.35 -4.16 18.25
N VAL A 586 -9.54 -4.87 19.03
CA VAL A 586 -8.57 -5.88 18.55
C VAL A 586 -9.22 -7.25 18.38
N MET A 587 -9.95 -7.72 19.41
CA MET A 587 -10.50 -9.08 19.53
C MET A 587 -12.00 -9.07 19.81
N PRO A 588 -12.83 -8.62 18.83
CA PRO A 588 -14.25 -8.35 19.08
C PRO A 588 -15.10 -9.58 19.41
N HIS A 589 -14.75 -10.76 18.89
CA HIS A 589 -15.62 -11.95 19.07
C HIS A 589 -15.51 -12.51 20.48
N VAL A 590 -14.30 -12.77 20.97
CA VAL A 590 -14.09 -13.35 22.31
C VAL A 590 -14.50 -12.37 23.40
N THR A 591 -14.24 -11.08 23.20
CA THR A 591 -14.61 -10.04 24.18
C THR A 591 -16.12 -9.84 24.26
N GLU A 592 -16.83 -9.81 23.11
CA GLU A 592 -18.30 -9.75 23.08
C GLU A 592 -18.92 -10.99 23.72
N GLU A 593 -18.39 -12.18 23.43
CA GLU A 593 -18.87 -13.41 24.03
C GLU A 593 -18.72 -13.39 25.56
N ILE A 594 -17.54 -13.03 26.08
CA ILE A 594 -17.32 -12.91 27.53
C ILE A 594 -18.24 -11.85 28.14
N TRP A 595 -18.35 -10.69 27.48
CA TRP A 595 -19.25 -9.62 27.89
C TRP A 595 -20.67 -10.08 28.05
N SER A 596 -21.11 -11.04 27.22
CA SER A 596 -22.46 -11.62 27.30
C SER A 596 -22.77 -12.32 28.60
N TYR A 597 -21.78 -12.76 29.36
CA TYR A 597 -21.92 -13.45 30.66
C TYR A 597 -21.76 -12.53 31.87
N LEU A 598 -21.30 -11.26 31.68
CA LEU A 598 -21.12 -10.33 32.79
C LEU A 598 -22.47 -9.82 33.31
N PRO A 599 -22.58 -9.55 34.62
CA PRO A 599 -23.78 -8.96 35.22
C PRO A 599 -23.99 -7.50 34.75
N ALA A 600 -25.22 -6.99 34.90
CA ALA A 600 -25.60 -5.58 34.76
C ALA A 600 -25.20 -4.90 33.42
N ARG A 601 -25.05 -5.64 32.32
CA ARG A 601 -24.80 -5.07 31.01
C ARG A 601 -26.06 -4.41 30.42
N GLU A 602 -25.94 -3.19 29.93
CA GLU A 602 -27.04 -2.42 29.32
C GLU A 602 -27.04 -2.52 27.78
N SER A 603 -25.91 -2.85 27.18
CA SER A 603 -25.72 -2.86 25.72
C SER A 603 -24.76 -3.96 25.28
N ARG A 604 -24.61 -4.11 23.98
CA ARG A 604 -23.47 -4.86 23.39
C ARG A 604 -22.17 -4.10 23.62
N LEU A 605 -21.06 -4.84 23.73
CA LEU A 605 -19.75 -4.25 23.99
C LEU A 605 -19.31 -3.27 22.89
N ILE A 606 -19.63 -3.56 21.63
CA ILE A 606 -19.28 -2.71 20.48
C ILE A 606 -19.83 -1.28 20.57
N VAL A 607 -20.91 -1.06 21.32
CA VAL A 607 -21.53 0.26 21.53
C VAL A 607 -21.43 0.71 22.98
N ALA A 608 -20.70 -0.02 23.83
CA ALA A 608 -20.46 0.39 25.21
C ALA A 608 -19.51 1.60 25.23
N PRO A 609 -19.69 2.52 26.18
CA PRO A 609 -18.80 3.66 26.30
C PRO A 609 -17.36 3.23 26.58
N TRP A 610 -16.41 3.95 25.98
CA TRP A 610 -15.00 3.79 26.31
C TRP A 610 -14.76 4.09 27.78
N PRO A 611 -13.95 3.31 28.49
CA PRO A 611 -13.76 3.51 29.91
C PRO A 611 -13.02 4.83 30.20
N GLU A 612 -13.26 5.42 31.37
CA GLU A 612 -12.49 6.55 31.85
C GLU A 612 -11.22 6.07 32.57
N ALA A 613 -10.08 6.70 32.27
CA ALA A 613 -8.83 6.40 32.96
C ALA A 613 -8.85 6.93 34.39
N GLY A 614 -8.63 6.04 35.36
CA GLY A 614 -8.49 6.39 36.78
C GLY A 614 -7.08 6.85 37.15
N ASP A 615 -6.77 6.77 38.46
CA ASP A 615 -5.42 6.99 38.99
C ASP A 615 -4.47 5.87 38.53
N ASP A 616 -3.22 6.21 38.23
CA ASP A 616 -2.16 5.29 37.81
C ASP A 616 -0.89 5.37 38.68
N SER A 617 -0.96 6.10 39.80
CA SER A 617 0.18 6.29 40.73
C SER A 617 0.77 4.95 41.24
N ASP A 618 -0.04 3.93 41.37
CA ASP A 618 0.36 2.60 41.84
C ASP A 618 0.72 1.62 40.70
N ALA A 619 0.83 2.09 39.44
CA ALA A 619 1.11 1.22 38.29
C ALA A 619 2.42 0.44 38.41
N ASP A 620 3.39 0.97 39.12
CA ASP A 620 4.72 0.38 39.34
C ASP A 620 4.85 -0.34 40.70
N ALA A 621 3.79 -0.38 41.51
CA ALA A 621 3.84 -0.92 42.87
C ALA A 621 4.36 -2.37 42.97
N LEU A 622 4.17 -3.20 41.94
CA LEU A 622 4.68 -4.58 41.90
C LEU A 622 5.96 -4.76 41.07
N THR A 623 6.55 -3.69 40.51
CA THR A 623 7.76 -3.81 39.64
C THR A 623 8.89 -4.56 40.32
N ARG A 624 9.17 -4.26 41.61
CA ARG A 624 10.21 -4.94 42.39
C ARG A 624 9.91 -6.42 42.59
N VAL A 625 8.66 -6.78 42.83
CA VAL A 625 8.24 -8.18 43.02
C VAL A 625 8.36 -8.96 41.73
N GLN A 626 8.04 -8.34 40.60
CA GLN A 626 8.13 -8.91 39.26
C GLN A 626 9.62 -9.13 38.85
N GLU A 627 10.48 -8.13 39.10
CA GLU A 627 11.94 -8.25 38.90
C GLU A 627 12.51 -9.42 39.71
N TYR A 628 12.13 -9.52 40.96
CA TYR A 628 12.59 -10.57 41.85
C TYR A 628 12.07 -11.97 41.47
N ALA A 629 10.88 -12.07 40.91
CA ALA A 629 10.39 -13.33 40.36
C ALA A 629 11.25 -13.82 39.18
N GLN A 630 11.71 -12.92 38.34
CA GLN A 630 12.63 -13.26 37.24
C GLN A 630 14.01 -13.71 37.79
N VAL A 631 14.53 -13.01 38.80
CA VAL A 631 15.77 -13.39 39.49
C VAL A 631 15.64 -14.80 40.09
N PHE A 632 14.55 -15.08 40.77
CA PHE A 632 14.28 -16.42 41.32
C PHE A 632 14.27 -17.51 40.23
N ARG A 633 13.60 -17.25 39.10
CA ARG A 633 13.57 -18.21 37.96
C ARG A 633 14.95 -18.53 37.42
N ARG A 634 15.88 -17.55 37.43
CA ARG A 634 17.27 -17.69 36.94
C ARG A 634 18.25 -18.25 37.98
N SER A 635 18.11 -17.87 39.26
CA SER A 635 19.08 -18.19 40.33
C SER A 635 18.64 -19.30 41.25
N GLY A 636 17.34 -19.54 41.42
CA GLY A 636 16.76 -20.41 42.43
C GLY A 636 16.77 -19.81 43.86
N VAL A 637 17.23 -18.57 44.01
CA VAL A 637 17.32 -17.90 45.32
C VAL A 637 16.06 -17.13 45.59
N VAL A 638 15.40 -17.39 46.74
CA VAL A 638 14.23 -16.66 47.20
C VAL A 638 14.67 -15.25 47.64
N PRO A 639 14.18 -14.17 47.04
CA PRO A 639 14.60 -12.81 47.36
C PRO A 639 14.11 -12.38 48.77
N PRO A 640 14.76 -11.40 49.40
CA PRO A 640 14.40 -10.91 50.73
C PRO A 640 13.20 -9.93 50.65
N LEU A 641 12.00 -10.47 50.43
CA LEU A 641 10.74 -9.73 50.42
C LEU A 641 10.04 -9.84 51.76
N GLU A 642 9.28 -8.81 52.17
CA GLU A 642 8.51 -8.73 53.39
C GLU A 642 7.05 -8.28 53.12
N GLY A 643 6.16 -8.47 54.06
CA GLY A 643 4.78 -8.01 54.00
C GLY A 643 4.02 -8.48 52.79
N ASP A 644 3.29 -7.55 52.13
CA ASP A 644 2.47 -7.84 50.95
C ASP A 644 3.30 -8.31 49.75
N GLU A 645 4.48 -7.76 49.53
CA GLU A 645 5.36 -8.19 48.42
C GLU A 645 5.73 -9.66 48.56
N ARG A 646 6.06 -10.12 49.76
CA ARG A 646 6.37 -11.55 50.02
C ARG A 646 5.12 -12.43 49.83
N ARG A 647 3.97 -11.97 50.28
CA ARG A 647 2.69 -12.66 50.11
C ARG A 647 2.38 -12.85 48.60
N ILE A 648 2.45 -11.76 47.83
CA ILE A 648 2.16 -11.76 46.38
C ILE A 648 3.19 -12.64 45.64
N PHE A 649 4.48 -12.45 45.93
CA PHE A 649 5.56 -13.29 45.36
C PHE A 649 5.30 -14.79 45.59
N THR A 650 4.93 -15.17 46.82
CA THR A 650 4.68 -16.57 47.18
C THR A 650 3.44 -17.13 46.47
N ALA A 651 2.39 -16.35 46.39
CA ALA A 651 1.13 -16.71 45.71
C ALA A 651 1.35 -16.95 44.20
N VAL A 652 2.07 -16.05 43.54
CA VAL A 652 2.26 -16.05 42.09
C VAL A 652 3.37 -17.03 41.68
N VAL A 653 4.56 -16.97 42.32
CA VAL A 653 5.73 -17.71 41.90
C VAL A 653 5.73 -19.16 42.43
N LYS A 654 5.07 -19.41 43.58
CA LYS A 654 5.00 -20.72 44.23
C LYS A 654 6.37 -21.40 44.39
N PRO A 655 7.33 -20.76 45.08
CA PRO A 655 8.74 -21.18 45.08
C PRO A 655 8.97 -22.60 45.58
N GLU A 656 8.09 -23.12 46.41
CA GLU A 656 8.13 -24.51 46.92
C GLU A 656 7.82 -25.57 45.85
N ARG A 657 7.10 -25.19 44.78
CA ARG A 657 6.69 -26.05 43.66
C ARG A 657 7.48 -25.79 42.37
N ALA A 658 8.15 -24.65 42.29
CA ALA A 658 8.90 -24.26 41.11
C ALA A 658 10.19 -25.08 41.02
N LYS A 659 10.41 -25.77 39.91
CA LYS A 659 11.70 -26.35 39.58
C LYS A 659 12.64 -25.17 39.20
N ALA A 660 13.40 -24.68 40.18
CA ALA A 660 14.44 -23.71 39.90
C ALA A 660 15.57 -24.43 39.15
N ASN A 661 15.74 -24.18 37.87
CA ASN A 661 16.87 -24.65 37.06
C ASN A 661 18.07 -23.69 37.20
N GLY A 662 18.06 -22.82 38.23
CA GLY A 662 18.96 -21.70 38.33
C GLY A 662 20.33 -22.07 38.96
N ASN A 663 21.37 -21.49 38.42
CA ASN A 663 22.72 -21.47 39.03
C ASN A 663 22.96 -20.07 39.58
N ALA A 664 22.88 -19.91 40.90
CA ALA A 664 23.08 -18.63 41.58
C ALA A 664 24.42 -17.97 41.29
N ASP A 665 25.48 -18.77 41.17
CA ASP A 665 26.83 -18.26 40.92
C ASP A 665 26.96 -17.72 39.48
N ALA A 666 26.37 -18.43 38.50
CA ALA A 666 26.37 -17.98 37.12
C ALA A 666 25.53 -16.68 36.97
N GLU A 667 24.43 -16.56 37.67
CA GLU A 667 23.59 -15.35 37.64
C GLU A 667 24.27 -14.16 38.33
N ARG A 668 25.00 -14.38 39.46
CA ARG A 668 25.82 -13.33 40.09
C ARG A 668 26.90 -12.83 39.13
N GLU A 669 27.59 -13.75 38.44
CA GLU A 669 28.64 -13.36 37.49
C GLU A 669 28.04 -12.58 36.28
N ARG A 670 26.90 -13.00 35.78
CA ARG A 670 26.16 -12.26 34.72
C ARG A 670 25.81 -10.84 35.15
N LEU A 671 25.21 -10.69 36.32
CA LEU A 671 24.78 -9.38 36.84
C LEU A 671 25.99 -8.47 37.10
N ARG A 672 27.09 -8.98 37.64
CA ARG A 672 28.33 -8.21 37.82
C ARG A 672 28.91 -7.71 36.50
N LYS A 673 28.85 -8.50 35.42
CA LYS A 673 29.27 -8.09 34.07
C LYS A 673 28.38 -7.00 33.52
N GLU A 674 27.06 -7.14 33.67
CA GLU A 674 26.11 -6.13 33.20
C GLU A 674 26.21 -4.81 33.99
N ILE A 675 26.43 -4.88 35.32
CA ILE A 675 26.69 -3.71 36.16
C ILE A 675 27.96 -3.00 35.67
N ALA A 676 29.07 -3.72 35.53
CA ALA A 676 30.32 -3.13 35.07
C ALA A 676 30.22 -2.51 33.67
N ARG A 677 29.45 -3.11 32.79
CA ARG A 677 29.18 -2.57 31.46
C ARG A 677 28.36 -1.25 31.52
N ALA A 678 27.27 -1.23 32.27
CA ALA A 678 26.43 -0.06 32.41
C ALA A 678 27.17 1.10 33.12
N GLU A 679 27.96 0.79 34.16
CA GLU A 679 28.85 1.77 34.83
C GLU A 679 29.89 2.34 33.86
N GLY A 680 30.50 1.48 33.02
CA GLY A 680 31.46 1.91 32.00
C GLY A 680 30.85 2.81 30.95
N MET A 681 29.61 2.52 30.52
CA MET A 681 28.86 3.42 29.60
C MET A 681 28.54 4.76 30.24
N LEU A 682 28.03 4.78 31.46
CA LEU A 682 27.67 6.01 32.18
C LEU A 682 28.90 6.82 32.64
N ALA A 683 30.09 6.20 32.80
CA ALA A 683 31.35 6.89 33.05
C ALA A 683 31.98 7.50 31.80
N ASN A 684 31.49 7.15 30.61
CA ASN A 684 31.98 7.72 29.36
C ASN A 684 31.36 9.09 29.12
N GLU A 685 32.11 10.16 29.39
CA GLU A 685 31.63 11.55 29.22
C GLU A 685 31.10 11.86 27.82
N ARG A 686 31.69 11.23 26.76
CA ARG A 686 31.22 11.41 25.38
C ARG A 686 29.85 10.77 25.12
N PHE A 687 29.61 9.61 25.75
CA PHE A 687 28.29 8.99 25.69
C PHE A 687 27.23 9.85 26.38
N VAL A 688 27.50 10.24 27.62
CA VAL A 688 26.56 11.05 28.43
C VAL A 688 26.27 12.43 27.81
N ALA A 689 27.26 13.04 27.13
CA ALA A 689 27.12 14.35 26.51
C ALA A 689 26.42 14.32 25.14
N ASN A 690 26.51 13.20 24.38
CA ASN A 690 26.03 13.16 22.99
C ASN A 690 24.81 12.23 22.78
N ALA A 691 24.51 11.32 23.72
CA ALA A 691 23.34 10.47 23.61
C ALA A 691 22.08 11.24 24.03
N PRO A 692 20.90 10.94 23.45
CA PRO A 692 19.62 11.49 23.91
C PRO A 692 19.44 11.24 25.41
N SER A 693 18.86 12.22 26.12
CA SER A 693 18.63 12.14 27.58
C SER A 693 17.89 10.89 28.01
N GLU A 694 16.91 10.45 27.20
CA GLU A 694 16.13 9.23 27.43
C GLU A 694 16.98 7.96 27.40
N VAL A 695 17.99 7.90 26.53
CA VAL A 695 18.91 6.75 26.44
C VAL A 695 19.84 6.68 27.64
N VAL A 696 20.28 7.85 28.12
CA VAL A 696 21.13 7.94 29.33
C VAL A 696 20.33 7.55 30.57
N GLU A 697 19.09 8.00 30.69
CA GLU A 697 18.22 7.68 31.82
C GLU A 697 17.84 6.20 31.82
N ALA A 698 17.49 5.61 30.66
CA ALA A 698 17.24 4.18 30.53
C ALA A 698 18.44 3.33 30.94
N GLU A 699 19.69 3.77 30.70
CA GLU A 699 20.88 3.04 31.13
C GLU A 699 21.12 3.18 32.64
N ARG A 700 20.74 4.33 33.26
CA ARG A 700 20.76 4.48 34.74
C ARG A 700 19.73 3.57 35.41
N GLU A 701 18.54 3.47 34.86
CA GLU A 701 17.48 2.58 35.35
C GLU A 701 17.92 1.10 35.27
N LYS A 702 18.52 0.69 34.14
CA LYS A 702 19.09 -0.65 33.99
C LYS A 702 20.17 -0.96 35.04
N LEU A 703 21.08 0.01 35.28
CA LEU A 703 22.12 -0.16 36.31
C LEU A 703 21.48 -0.31 37.69
N ALA A 704 20.52 0.52 38.05
CA ALA A 704 19.80 0.44 39.31
C ALA A 704 19.09 -0.91 39.48
N ARG A 705 18.45 -1.41 38.43
CA ARG A 705 17.81 -2.73 38.40
C ARG A 705 18.80 -3.85 38.60
N TYR A 706 19.90 -3.90 37.84
CA TYR A 706 20.91 -4.96 38.00
C TYR A 706 21.56 -5.00 39.38
N ARG A 707 21.75 -3.84 40.04
CA ARG A 707 22.20 -3.77 41.43
C ARG A 707 21.18 -4.37 42.40
N ARG A 708 19.88 -4.01 42.26
CA ARG A 708 18.81 -4.62 43.06
C ARG A 708 18.75 -6.14 42.88
N GLU A 709 18.86 -6.60 41.63
CA GLU A 709 18.84 -8.03 41.29
C GLU A 709 20.04 -8.77 41.93
N LEU A 710 21.22 -8.15 41.93
CA LEU A 710 22.44 -8.75 42.53
C LEU A 710 22.29 -8.82 44.06
N ASP A 711 21.82 -7.75 44.70
CA ASP A 711 21.57 -7.73 46.16
C ASP A 711 20.54 -8.80 46.56
N ALA A 712 19.52 -9.03 45.74
CA ALA A 712 18.48 -10.04 45.99
C ALA A 712 19.00 -11.49 46.06
N ILE A 713 20.13 -11.79 45.42
CA ILE A 713 20.76 -13.10 45.44
C ILE A 713 22.01 -13.17 46.35
N GLY A 714 22.20 -12.16 47.20
CA GLY A 714 23.27 -12.10 48.18
C GLY A 714 24.64 -11.91 47.52
N GLY A 715 24.75 -10.90 46.62
CA GLY A 715 25.92 -10.60 45.80
C GLY A 715 26.93 -9.71 46.46
#